data_8a12674eee15651a8686246afe8d1634
#
_entry.id   8a12674eee15651a8686246afe8d1634
#
_cell.length_a   1.000
_cell.length_b   1.000
_cell.length_c   1.000
_cell.angle_alpha   90.00
_cell.angle_beta   90.00
_cell.angle_gamma   90.00
#
_symmetry.space_group_name_H-M   'P 1'
#
loop_
_entity.id
_entity.type
_entity.pdbx_description
1 polymer ?
#
loop_
_entity_poly.entity_id
_entity_poly.type
_entity_poly.pdbx_seq_one_letter_code
_entity_poly.pdbx_strand_id
1 'polypeptide(L)'
;MEGVTDMPMVPLSWLSDHVDVAEGTDAQALAAALVKVGLEEEEIHPARVTGPLVVGRVLTRVEETASNGKVVNYCRVDVGEHNDAPGTGKEPSDLPSRGIICGAHNFDVDDLVVVSLPGAILPGDFQIAARMTYGHVSDGMICSARELGLGEDHDGIIVLPKYFPDREIPAVGTDIVTWLGLGEEVLEINVTPDRGYCFSMRGIAREYSHSTGASFRDPGLPGVIAAEPPAANADGFPVVFSDDAPIRGRVGVDRFVARIVRGTNPNAPTPRWMVERLEAAGMRSVSLAVDITNYVMLDLGQPMHAYDLGDLAAPIVVRRARAGETLVTLDEEKRELDPQDLLITDSPDGEGSRIIGIAGVMGGAYSEVGERTTDILFEAAHFDAVSVARSSRRHKLHSEAAKRFERGTDPQLPAVAAQRAVELLLEYGGGTVDDGVTDVDQRGDAVVISLPVGEVERLTGVAHSPERIADLLRTVGCVVEGPDNGAFTVTAPSWRPDLTLPADLVEEVARLDGYDNIPVIMPTAPAGHGLTTAQKARRLAAAALADGGLVEVESYPFVSDTWDRQGIPADDPRREALRLRNPMADDAPWLRTTVLDTLLDVAGRNVSRSNADVAIFEVAKVARPAGTVPADLPGADERPSDEMLAALEAGIPAQPWHIGGVLTGQAVPAGVLANARAYDWADALEYVRRVASGLGVRVEVTRAWMDEVPTHKGAPMPAPATDPAAVAPFHPGRVARVFVRAGRDLVDVALAGELSPAACRAFGLPARSCAFEIDMDALISQMSEQPIQVKGVSTFPLAKEDIALVVPSDIPASRVEQIVRQGAGQLAESVTLFDIYEGDQVPEGYRSLAFALRLRAADHTLTAKESSQVREQVVAKASKVLGASLRA
;
A
#
# COMPACT_ATOMS: atom_id res chain seq x y z
N MET A 1 -1.17 -12.26 -18.97
CA MET A 1 -1.45 -10.81 -18.99
C MET A 1 -0.32 -10.14 -18.21
N GLU A 2 0.86 -10.09 -18.84
CA GLU A 2 2.00 -9.32 -18.35
C GLU A 2 2.08 -8.07 -19.21
N GLY A 3 2.05 -6.88 -18.61
CA GLY A 3 2.44 -5.62 -19.25
C GLY A 3 1.35 -4.61 -19.61
N VAL A 4 0.15 -4.63 -19.00
CA VAL A 4 -0.72 -3.44 -19.07
C VAL A 4 -0.33 -2.56 -17.88
N THR A 5 0.37 -1.47 -18.15
CA THR A 5 0.67 -0.46 -17.14
C THR A 5 -0.64 0.19 -16.68
N ASP A 6 -0.80 0.39 -15.38
CA ASP A 6 -2.02 1.02 -14.83
C ASP A 6 -2.05 2.54 -15.05
N MET A 7 -0.95 3.12 -15.60
CA MET A 7 -0.72 4.55 -15.72
C MET A 7 -0.60 4.99 -17.18
N PRO A 8 -0.88 6.27 -17.51
CA PRO A 8 -0.81 6.79 -18.87
C PRO A 8 0.63 6.81 -19.40
N MET A 9 0.79 6.28 -20.60
CA MET A 9 2.02 6.38 -21.40
C MET A 9 1.92 7.55 -22.36
N VAL A 10 2.92 8.42 -22.35
CA VAL A 10 2.95 9.71 -23.03
C VAL A 10 4.03 9.74 -24.13
N PRO A 11 3.70 9.42 -25.38
CA PRO A 11 4.57 9.67 -26.51
C PRO A 11 4.69 11.17 -26.76
N LEU A 12 5.90 11.70 -26.82
CA LEU A 12 6.14 13.13 -27.00
C LEU A 12 5.63 13.66 -28.34
N SER A 13 5.72 12.84 -29.40
CA SER A 13 5.21 13.15 -30.74
C SER A 13 3.71 13.35 -30.74
N TRP A 14 2.96 12.55 -29.96
CA TRP A 14 1.51 12.71 -29.83
C TRP A 14 1.13 13.94 -29.01
N LEU A 15 1.84 14.17 -27.89
CA LEU A 15 1.63 15.34 -27.03
C LEU A 15 1.80 16.66 -27.81
N SER A 16 2.76 16.70 -28.73
CA SER A 16 3.08 17.89 -29.54
C SER A 16 1.97 18.31 -30.52
N ASP A 17 1.01 17.45 -30.81
CA ASP A 17 -0.19 17.82 -31.59
C ASP A 17 -1.04 18.89 -30.88
N HIS A 18 -1.00 18.88 -29.55
CA HIS A 18 -1.88 19.69 -28.70
C HIS A 18 -1.17 20.88 -28.03
N VAL A 19 0.13 20.76 -27.79
CA VAL A 19 0.93 21.80 -27.12
C VAL A 19 2.27 22.01 -27.81
N ASP A 20 2.74 23.26 -27.85
CA ASP A 20 4.02 23.59 -28.46
C ASP A 20 5.17 23.10 -27.56
N VAL A 21 5.68 21.91 -27.85
CA VAL A 21 6.83 21.32 -27.13
C VAL A 21 8.12 21.95 -27.65
N ALA A 22 9.03 22.37 -26.76
CA ALA A 22 10.29 22.97 -27.14
C ALA A 22 11.18 21.98 -27.93
N GLU A 23 11.89 22.47 -28.96
CA GLU A 23 12.81 21.64 -29.74
C GLU A 23 13.89 21.01 -28.87
N GLY A 24 14.13 19.70 -28.99
CA GLY A 24 15.11 18.96 -28.22
C GLY A 24 14.64 18.52 -26.83
N THR A 25 13.35 18.65 -26.52
CA THR A 25 12.75 18.05 -25.32
C THR A 25 12.78 16.53 -25.44
N ASP A 26 13.37 15.85 -24.48
CA ASP A 26 13.34 14.40 -24.29
C ASP A 26 12.35 14.00 -23.17
N ALA A 27 12.20 12.72 -22.92
CA ALA A 27 11.29 12.22 -21.88
C ALA A 27 11.67 12.72 -20.47
N GLN A 28 12.98 12.87 -20.19
CA GLN A 28 13.46 13.39 -18.91
C GLN A 28 13.10 14.88 -18.71
N ALA A 29 13.23 15.69 -19.75
CA ALA A 29 12.83 17.11 -19.72
C ALA A 29 11.31 17.26 -19.61
N LEU A 30 10.54 16.38 -20.26
CA LEU A 30 9.09 16.31 -20.12
C LEU A 30 8.70 15.97 -18.68
N ALA A 31 9.30 14.93 -18.07
CA ALA A 31 9.07 14.54 -16.67
C ALA A 31 9.39 15.71 -15.72
N ALA A 32 10.53 16.38 -15.90
CA ALA A 32 10.92 17.54 -15.10
C ALA A 32 9.96 18.74 -15.24
N ALA A 33 9.25 18.87 -16.35
CA ALA A 33 8.20 19.87 -16.51
C ALA A 33 6.91 19.46 -15.81
N LEU A 34 6.48 18.20 -15.95
CA LEU A 34 5.20 17.70 -15.43
C LEU A 34 5.20 17.55 -13.91
N VAL A 35 6.33 17.17 -13.29
CA VAL A 35 6.44 17.06 -11.82
C VAL A 35 6.16 18.39 -11.11
N LYS A 36 6.49 19.52 -11.72
CA LYS A 36 6.24 20.86 -11.15
C LYS A 36 4.75 21.15 -10.94
N VAL A 37 3.90 20.49 -11.69
CA VAL A 37 2.43 20.61 -11.61
C VAL A 37 1.76 19.36 -11.01
N GLY A 38 2.54 18.47 -10.37
CA GLY A 38 2.05 17.34 -9.60
C GLY A 38 1.79 16.07 -10.42
N LEU A 39 2.35 15.95 -11.62
CA LEU A 39 2.36 14.71 -12.40
C LEU A 39 3.77 14.10 -12.32
N GLU A 40 3.92 13.09 -11.48
CA GLU A 40 5.21 12.43 -11.21
C GLU A 40 5.53 11.40 -12.29
N GLU A 41 6.83 11.25 -12.59
CA GLU A 41 7.36 10.19 -13.43
C GLU A 41 7.21 8.84 -12.70
N GLU A 42 6.61 7.85 -13.37
CA GLU A 42 6.61 6.46 -12.91
C GLU A 42 7.79 5.71 -13.54
N GLU A 43 7.89 5.78 -14.88
CA GLU A 43 8.97 5.16 -15.64
C GLU A 43 9.22 5.90 -16.96
N ILE A 44 10.46 5.92 -17.43
CA ILE A 44 10.79 6.29 -18.80
C ILE A 44 11.11 5.02 -19.59
N HIS A 45 10.21 4.68 -20.50
CA HIS A 45 10.42 3.56 -21.42
C HIS A 45 11.40 3.95 -22.53
N PRO A 46 12.49 3.22 -22.71
CA PRO A 46 13.48 3.55 -23.72
C PRO A 46 12.93 3.37 -25.14
N ALA A 47 13.54 4.07 -26.11
CA ALA A 47 13.26 3.87 -27.51
C ALA A 47 13.37 2.38 -27.89
N ARG A 48 12.42 1.89 -28.72
CA ARG A 48 12.36 0.47 -29.12
C ARG A 48 13.61 0.02 -29.87
N VAL A 49 14.23 0.94 -30.63
CA VAL A 49 15.47 0.72 -31.38
C VAL A 49 16.41 1.87 -31.17
N THR A 50 17.67 1.56 -30.89
CA THR A 50 18.74 2.57 -30.82
C THR A 50 19.92 2.18 -31.71
N GLY A 51 20.69 3.15 -32.17
CA GLY A 51 21.82 2.94 -33.06
C GLY A 51 21.40 2.87 -34.54
N PRO A 52 22.31 2.49 -35.45
CA PRO A 52 22.12 2.67 -36.89
C PRO A 52 21.15 1.64 -37.49
N LEU A 53 19.97 2.12 -37.89
CA LEU A 53 18.97 1.38 -38.64
C LEU A 53 18.70 2.11 -39.96
N VAL A 54 19.11 1.56 -41.08
CA VAL A 54 19.18 2.32 -42.35
C VAL A 54 18.41 1.63 -43.50
N VAL A 55 18.07 2.44 -44.53
CA VAL A 55 17.58 1.90 -45.80
C VAL A 55 18.73 1.23 -46.52
N GLY A 56 18.57 -0.06 -46.82
CA GLY A 56 19.52 -0.81 -47.68
C GLY A 56 18.90 -1.19 -49.02
N ARG A 57 19.73 -1.26 -50.07
CA ARG A 57 19.36 -1.81 -51.37
C ARG A 57 20.08 -3.13 -51.58
N VAL A 58 19.37 -4.20 -51.92
CA VAL A 58 19.93 -5.48 -52.20
C VAL A 58 20.60 -5.45 -53.58
N LEU A 59 21.95 -5.53 -53.63
CA LEU A 59 22.71 -5.55 -54.86
C LEU A 59 22.88 -6.97 -55.45
N THR A 60 23.07 -7.96 -54.59
CA THR A 60 23.17 -9.37 -54.98
C THR A 60 22.51 -10.25 -53.94
N ARG A 61 21.97 -11.37 -54.41
CA ARG A 61 21.38 -12.42 -53.59
C ARG A 61 21.87 -13.77 -54.08
N VAL A 62 22.61 -14.48 -53.30
CA VAL A 62 23.13 -15.83 -53.63
C VAL A 62 22.57 -16.84 -52.65
N GLU A 63 21.78 -17.77 -53.11
CA GLU A 63 21.23 -18.82 -52.28
C GLU A 63 22.28 -19.91 -52.04
N GLU A 64 22.52 -20.25 -50.78
CA GLU A 64 23.49 -21.25 -50.34
C GLU A 64 22.85 -22.24 -49.36
N THR A 65 23.24 -23.53 -49.50
CA THR A 65 22.82 -24.54 -48.52
C THR A 65 23.91 -24.71 -47.48
N ALA A 66 23.59 -24.31 -46.22
CA ALA A 66 24.50 -24.43 -45.11
C ALA A 66 24.78 -25.89 -44.72
N SER A 67 25.88 -26.13 -44.00
CA SER A 67 26.29 -27.45 -43.54
C SER A 67 25.26 -28.21 -42.69
N ASN A 68 24.30 -27.52 -42.11
CA ASN A 68 23.17 -28.07 -41.37
C ASN A 68 21.91 -28.30 -42.20
N GLY A 69 21.99 -28.13 -43.54
CA GLY A 69 20.88 -28.32 -44.48
C GLY A 69 19.91 -27.13 -44.60
N LYS A 70 20.13 -26.04 -43.86
CA LYS A 70 19.35 -24.78 -44.00
C LYS A 70 19.75 -24.06 -45.29
N VAL A 71 18.75 -23.57 -46.02
CA VAL A 71 18.94 -22.68 -47.16
C VAL A 71 18.98 -21.25 -46.64
N VAL A 72 20.00 -20.49 -46.98
CA VAL A 72 20.20 -19.09 -46.58
C VAL A 72 20.65 -18.28 -47.78
N ASN A 73 20.40 -16.98 -47.74
CA ASN A 73 20.84 -16.04 -48.77
C ASN A 73 22.04 -15.24 -48.24
N TYR A 74 23.16 -15.29 -48.98
CA TYR A 74 24.25 -14.34 -48.81
C TYR A 74 23.98 -13.15 -49.73
N CYS A 75 23.82 -11.98 -49.12
CA CYS A 75 23.46 -10.74 -49.80
C CYS A 75 24.59 -9.73 -49.72
N ARG A 76 24.79 -8.98 -50.81
CA ARG A 76 25.53 -7.71 -50.78
C ARG A 76 24.46 -6.62 -50.77
N VAL A 77 24.53 -5.74 -49.75
CA VAL A 77 23.52 -4.69 -49.53
C VAL A 77 24.24 -3.35 -49.55
N ASP A 78 23.77 -2.44 -50.41
CA ASP A 78 24.19 -1.02 -50.39
C ASP A 78 23.47 -0.31 -49.24
N VAL A 79 24.26 0.24 -48.33
CA VAL A 79 23.79 0.98 -47.13
C VAL A 79 24.34 2.42 -47.14
N GLY A 80 24.61 2.95 -48.33
CA GLY A 80 25.08 4.35 -48.52
C GLY A 80 26.43 4.65 -47.91
N GLU A 81 26.54 5.66 -47.15
CA GLU A 81 27.79 6.08 -46.48
C GLU A 81 28.32 5.05 -45.46
N HIS A 82 27.49 4.12 -45.04
CA HIS A 82 27.84 3.04 -44.10
C HIS A 82 28.45 1.81 -44.80
N ASN A 83 28.65 1.85 -46.13
CA ASN A 83 29.27 0.79 -46.87
C ASN A 83 30.76 0.61 -46.50
N ASP A 84 31.25 -0.65 -46.66
CA ASP A 84 32.67 -0.92 -46.62
C ASP A 84 33.38 -0.28 -47.82
N ALA A 85 34.68 0.09 -47.64
CA ALA A 85 35.46 0.61 -48.71
C ALA A 85 35.50 -0.39 -49.90
N PRO A 86 35.58 0.09 -51.20
CA PRO A 86 35.69 -0.77 -52.36
C PRO A 86 36.87 -1.72 -52.24
N GLY A 87 36.66 -2.97 -52.56
CA GLY A 87 37.70 -4.02 -52.56
C GLY A 87 37.94 -4.73 -51.22
N THR A 88 37.27 -4.38 -50.18
CA THR A 88 37.33 -5.06 -48.85
C THR A 88 36.39 -6.27 -48.74
N GLY A 89 35.44 -6.44 -49.68
CA GLY A 89 34.50 -7.61 -49.73
C GLY A 89 35.08 -8.81 -50.48
N LYS A 90 34.76 -10.01 -50.09
CA LYS A 90 34.98 -11.23 -50.82
C LYS A 90 33.88 -11.39 -51.86
N GLU A 91 34.19 -10.90 -53.06
CA GLU A 91 33.39 -11.11 -54.29
C GLU A 91 31.90 -10.83 -54.28
N PRO A 92 31.32 -10.66 -55.38
CA PRO A 92 31.91 -10.21 -56.62
C PRO A 92 31.97 -8.75 -56.70
N SER A 93 33.07 -8.35 -56.52
CA SER A 93 33.32 -7.05 -56.81
C SER A 93 33.13 -5.96 -55.94
N ASP A 94 33.92 -5.28 -56.07
CA ASP A 94 34.33 -3.90 -55.84
C ASP A 94 33.22 -2.85 -55.72
N LEU A 95 31.92 -3.23 -55.59
CA LEU A 95 30.86 -2.33 -55.24
C LEU A 95 30.84 -2.08 -53.75
N PRO A 96 30.86 -0.81 -53.29
CA PRO A 96 30.67 -0.45 -51.89
C PRO A 96 29.37 -1.09 -51.39
N SER A 97 29.47 -1.95 -50.38
CA SER A 97 28.30 -2.65 -49.83
C SER A 97 28.67 -3.44 -48.56
N ARG A 98 27.71 -3.88 -47.81
CA ARG A 98 27.90 -4.82 -46.72
C ARG A 98 27.48 -6.23 -47.06
N GLY A 99 28.22 -7.22 -46.56
CA GLY A 99 27.81 -8.62 -46.67
C GLY A 99 26.87 -9.03 -45.55
N ILE A 100 25.70 -9.53 -45.86
CA ILE A 100 24.71 -9.91 -44.85
C ILE A 100 24.12 -11.27 -45.19
N ILE A 101 23.99 -12.15 -44.18
CA ILE A 101 23.27 -13.42 -44.30
C ILE A 101 21.81 -13.21 -43.91
N CYS A 102 20.88 -13.59 -44.74
CA CYS A 102 19.44 -13.53 -44.51
C CYS A 102 18.79 -14.89 -44.71
N GLY A 103 17.92 -15.30 -43.78
CA GLY A 103 17.14 -16.54 -43.88
C GLY A 103 15.82 -16.41 -44.63
N ALA A 104 15.39 -15.20 -44.94
CA ALA A 104 14.11 -14.94 -45.61
C ALA A 104 14.22 -15.12 -47.15
N HIS A 105 13.07 -15.33 -47.79
CA HIS A 105 13.01 -15.59 -49.24
C HIS A 105 12.02 -14.65 -49.96
N ASN A 106 11.41 -13.70 -49.26
CA ASN A 106 10.36 -12.78 -49.74
C ASN A 106 10.89 -11.52 -50.44
N PHE A 107 12.18 -11.46 -50.76
CA PHE A 107 12.81 -10.27 -51.38
C PHE A 107 13.71 -10.65 -52.55
N ASP A 108 13.98 -9.70 -53.42
CA ASP A 108 14.79 -9.86 -54.61
C ASP A 108 15.90 -8.79 -54.71
N VAL A 109 16.76 -8.91 -55.74
CA VAL A 109 17.75 -7.89 -56.10
C VAL A 109 17.01 -6.59 -56.49
N ASP A 110 17.57 -5.43 -56.10
CA ASP A 110 17.05 -4.08 -56.19
C ASP A 110 15.94 -3.71 -55.17
N ASP A 111 15.45 -4.70 -54.36
CA ASP A 111 14.51 -4.35 -53.27
C ASP A 111 15.18 -3.44 -52.22
N LEU A 112 14.37 -2.46 -51.74
CA LEU A 112 14.72 -1.61 -50.59
C LEU A 112 14.28 -2.30 -49.31
N VAL A 113 15.21 -2.50 -48.39
CA VAL A 113 15.00 -3.26 -47.15
C VAL A 113 15.47 -2.47 -45.91
N VAL A 114 15.02 -2.86 -44.72
CA VAL A 114 15.50 -2.32 -43.47
C VAL A 114 16.74 -3.06 -43.01
N VAL A 115 17.85 -2.36 -42.77
CA VAL A 115 19.11 -2.95 -42.33
C VAL A 115 19.54 -2.37 -41.00
N SER A 116 19.67 -3.21 -39.99
CA SER A 116 20.34 -2.88 -38.73
C SER A 116 21.83 -3.16 -38.85
N LEU A 117 22.65 -2.15 -38.59
CA LEU A 117 24.11 -2.21 -38.66
C LEU A 117 24.70 -2.55 -37.28
N PRO A 118 25.99 -3.03 -37.22
CA PRO A 118 26.67 -3.26 -35.96
C PRO A 118 26.65 -1.99 -35.05
N GLY A 119 26.24 -2.20 -33.78
CA GLY A 119 26.01 -1.15 -32.83
C GLY A 119 24.53 -0.79 -32.65
N ALA A 120 23.63 -1.26 -33.52
CA ALA A 120 22.19 -1.16 -33.27
C ALA A 120 21.77 -2.10 -32.14
N ILE A 121 20.80 -1.65 -31.32
CA ILE A 121 20.13 -2.44 -30.29
C ILE A 121 18.65 -2.54 -30.69
N LEU A 122 18.15 -3.74 -30.86
CA LEU A 122 16.78 -4.03 -31.23
C LEU A 122 15.96 -4.47 -29.99
N PRO A 123 14.63 -4.57 -30.08
CA PRO A 123 13.77 -5.03 -29.00
C PRO A 123 14.30 -6.30 -28.31
N GLY A 124 14.20 -6.34 -26.96
CA GLY A 124 14.76 -7.41 -26.13
C GLY A 124 16.27 -7.33 -25.93
N ASP A 125 16.85 -6.12 -25.99
CA ASP A 125 18.29 -5.85 -25.80
C ASP A 125 19.17 -6.62 -26.80
N PHE A 126 18.63 -6.89 -27.99
CA PHE A 126 19.34 -7.65 -29.01
C PHE A 126 20.36 -6.78 -29.73
N GLN A 127 21.62 -6.88 -29.30
CA GLN A 127 22.72 -6.09 -29.89
C GLN A 127 23.21 -6.69 -31.21
N ILE A 128 23.21 -5.88 -32.27
CA ILE A 128 23.72 -6.22 -33.58
C ILE A 128 25.24 -6.07 -33.60
N ALA A 129 25.90 -7.14 -34.02
CA ALA A 129 27.38 -7.17 -34.21
C ALA A 129 27.74 -7.99 -35.47
N ALA A 130 28.86 -7.65 -36.08
CA ALA A 130 29.42 -8.46 -37.15
C ALA A 130 29.73 -9.89 -36.63
N ARG A 131 29.20 -10.91 -37.28
CA ARG A 131 29.33 -12.32 -36.86
C ARG A 131 29.69 -13.23 -38.03
N MET A 132 30.56 -14.22 -37.79
CA MET A 132 30.79 -15.31 -38.74
C MET A 132 29.57 -16.24 -38.75
N THR A 133 28.84 -16.30 -39.83
CA THR A 133 27.62 -17.09 -39.99
C THR A 133 27.66 -17.83 -41.31
N TYR A 134 27.53 -19.15 -41.32
CA TYR A 134 27.52 -20.01 -42.48
C TYR A 134 28.71 -19.84 -43.47
N GLY A 135 29.88 -19.49 -42.91
CA GLY A 135 31.10 -19.30 -43.70
C GLY A 135 31.37 -17.90 -44.23
N HIS A 136 30.45 -16.95 -43.97
CA HIS A 136 30.56 -15.54 -44.31
C HIS A 136 30.53 -14.69 -43.05
N VAL A 137 31.10 -13.48 -43.13
CA VAL A 137 30.89 -12.44 -42.13
C VAL A 137 29.56 -11.76 -42.46
N SER A 138 28.56 -11.91 -41.59
CA SER A 138 27.34 -11.09 -41.64
C SER A 138 27.58 -9.82 -40.89
N ASP A 139 27.68 -8.69 -41.59
CA ASP A 139 28.01 -7.37 -41.06
C ASP A 139 26.77 -6.48 -40.98
N GLY A 140 25.80 -6.93 -40.22
CA GLY A 140 24.47 -6.40 -40.06
C GLY A 140 23.39 -7.48 -40.19
N MET A 141 22.13 -7.07 -40.14
CA MET A 141 20.96 -7.89 -40.30
C MET A 141 19.87 -7.14 -41.11
N ILE A 142 19.26 -7.85 -42.05
CA ILE A 142 18.06 -7.39 -42.77
C ILE A 142 16.88 -7.76 -41.85
N CYS A 143 16.06 -6.77 -41.43
CA CYS A 143 15.11 -6.95 -40.38
C CYS A 143 13.71 -7.35 -40.85
N SER A 144 13.05 -8.22 -40.07
CA SER A 144 11.61 -8.51 -40.14
C SER A 144 10.80 -7.53 -39.28
N ALA A 145 9.48 -7.53 -39.47
CA ALA A 145 8.58 -6.70 -38.63
C ALA A 145 8.68 -7.09 -37.14
N ARG A 146 8.74 -8.36 -36.83
CA ARG A 146 8.85 -8.87 -35.46
C ARG A 146 10.16 -8.45 -34.77
N GLU A 147 11.29 -8.49 -35.45
CA GLU A 147 12.59 -8.08 -34.89
C GLU A 147 12.63 -6.59 -34.54
N LEU A 148 11.84 -5.78 -35.21
CA LEU A 148 11.72 -4.36 -34.93
C LEU A 148 10.55 -4.02 -34.00
N GLY A 149 9.76 -5.00 -33.57
CA GLY A 149 8.55 -4.76 -32.77
C GLY A 149 7.42 -4.05 -33.54
N LEU A 150 7.39 -4.19 -34.89
CA LEU A 150 6.39 -3.60 -35.77
C LEU A 150 5.22 -4.55 -36.09
N GLY A 151 5.17 -5.72 -35.47
CA GLY A 151 4.15 -6.77 -35.63
C GLY A 151 4.70 -8.16 -35.38
N GLU A 152 3.82 -9.16 -35.40
CA GLU A 152 4.17 -10.57 -35.09
C GLU A 152 4.69 -11.35 -36.33
N ASP A 153 4.64 -10.75 -37.51
CA ASP A 153 5.09 -11.39 -38.73
C ASP A 153 6.63 -11.61 -38.73
N HIS A 154 7.02 -12.85 -38.87
CA HIS A 154 8.42 -13.32 -38.91
C HIS A 154 8.74 -14.22 -40.11
N ASP A 155 7.75 -14.39 -41.00
CA ASP A 155 7.91 -15.27 -42.16
C ASP A 155 8.73 -14.63 -43.29
N GLY A 156 9.05 -13.33 -43.17
CA GLY A 156 9.87 -12.62 -44.13
C GLY A 156 10.53 -11.37 -43.53
N ILE A 157 11.29 -10.68 -44.37
CA ILE A 157 11.89 -9.39 -44.00
C ILE A 157 10.99 -8.24 -44.51
N ILE A 158 11.18 -7.02 -43.96
CA ILE A 158 10.53 -5.82 -44.46
C ILE A 158 11.14 -5.41 -45.81
N VAL A 159 10.33 -5.47 -46.86
CA VAL A 159 10.61 -4.82 -48.14
C VAL A 159 9.85 -3.51 -48.14
N LEU A 160 10.56 -2.40 -47.99
CA LEU A 160 10.01 -1.09 -47.68
C LEU A 160 8.84 -0.66 -48.59
N PRO A 161 8.93 -0.70 -49.94
CA PRO A 161 7.81 -0.29 -50.79
C PRO A 161 6.61 -1.23 -50.74
N LYS A 162 6.79 -2.49 -50.33
CA LYS A 162 5.71 -3.45 -50.18
C LYS A 162 5.02 -3.30 -48.82
N TYR A 163 5.81 -3.02 -47.79
CA TYR A 163 5.33 -2.86 -46.41
C TYR A 163 4.70 -1.47 -46.14
N PHE A 164 5.22 -0.43 -46.84
CA PHE A 164 4.75 0.95 -46.71
C PHE A 164 4.38 1.51 -48.12
N PRO A 165 3.30 1.03 -48.77
CA PRO A 165 2.99 1.37 -50.12
C PRO A 165 2.63 2.88 -50.31
N ASP A 166 2.14 3.52 -49.25
CA ASP A 166 1.66 4.90 -49.29
C ASP A 166 2.66 5.95 -48.75
N ARG A 167 3.91 5.49 -48.44
CA ARG A 167 4.94 6.38 -47.89
C ARG A 167 6.10 6.52 -48.86
N GLU A 168 6.64 7.74 -48.98
CA GLU A 168 7.87 8.00 -49.70
C GLU A 168 9.04 7.36 -48.92
N ILE A 169 9.74 6.44 -49.59
CA ILE A 169 10.88 5.72 -48.98
C ILE A 169 12.12 6.60 -49.00
N PRO A 170 12.79 6.84 -47.85
CA PRO A 170 14.02 7.62 -47.79
C PRO A 170 15.15 7.03 -48.65
N ALA A 171 16.13 7.84 -48.98
CA ALA A 171 17.29 7.42 -49.77
C ALA A 171 18.09 6.29 -49.08
N VAL A 172 18.75 5.45 -49.89
CA VAL A 172 19.66 4.41 -49.39
C VAL A 172 20.70 5.02 -48.44
N GLY A 173 20.93 4.37 -47.30
CA GLY A 173 21.85 4.84 -46.22
C GLY A 173 21.23 5.82 -45.26
N THR A 174 20.00 6.31 -45.49
CA THR A 174 19.33 7.20 -44.54
C THR A 174 18.96 6.41 -43.29
N ASP A 175 19.23 6.97 -42.12
CA ASP A 175 18.70 6.45 -40.84
C ASP A 175 17.20 6.55 -40.81
N ILE A 176 16.52 5.45 -40.49
CA ILE A 176 15.05 5.34 -40.53
C ILE A 176 14.43 5.01 -39.17
N VAL A 177 15.17 5.09 -38.09
CA VAL A 177 14.63 4.84 -36.74
C VAL A 177 13.43 5.74 -36.47
N THR A 178 13.60 7.06 -36.69
CA THR A 178 12.51 8.04 -36.52
C THR A 178 11.42 7.87 -37.58
N TRP A 179 11.78 7.57 -38.84
CA TRP A 179 10.82 7.36 -39.92
C TRP A 179 9.91 6.14 -39.67
N LEU A 180 10.43 5.13 -38.93
CA LEU A 180 9.68 3.95 -38.51
C LEU A 180 8.95 4.16 -37.16
N GLY A 181 9.10 5.29 -36.49
CA GLY A 181 8.50 5.53 -35.16
C GLY A 181 9.15 4.71 -34.04
N LEU A 182 10.39 4.26 -34.19
CA LEU A 182 11.04 3.33 -33.25
C LEU A 182 12.05 4.01 -32.30
N GLY A 183 12.32 5.31 -32.52
CA GLY A 183 13.32 6.08 -31.77
C GLY A 183 12.73 6.95 -30.67
N GLU A 184 11.47 6.82 -30.39
CA GLU A 184 10.80 7.66 -29.39
C GLU A 184 10.83 7.01 -28.02
N GLU A 185 11.28 7.77 -27.00
CA GLU A 185 11.10 7.42 -25.60
C GLU A 185 9.66 7.75 -25.17
N VAL A 186 9.09 6.94 -24.29
CA VAL A 186 7.74 7.15 -23.79
C VAL A 186 7.79 7.34 -22.28
N LEU A 187 7.23 8.46 -21.81
CA LEU A 187 7.11 8.75 -20.38
C LEU A 187 5.84 8.11 -19.84
N GLU A 188 5.96 7.30 -18.80
CA GLU A 188 4.84 6.84 -17.99
C GLU A 188 4.71 7.76 -16.78
N ILE A 189 3.48 8.28 -16.53
CA ILE A 189 3.22 9.23 -15.45
C ILE A 189 2.23 8.67 -14.44
N ASN A 190 2.49 8.95 -13.16
CA ASN A 190 1.56 8.67 -12.08
C ASN A 190 0.47 9.75 -12.02
N VAL A 191 -0.79 9.35 -12.15
CA VAL A 191 -1.94 10.25 -12.10
C VAL A 191 -2.74 10.00 -10.84
N THR A 192 -2.79 10.99 -9.94
CA THR A 192 -3.59 10.94 -8.72
C THR A 192 -5.09 10.91 -9.01
N PRO A 193 -5.93 10.36 -8.09
CA PRO A 193 -7.38 10.20 -8.35
C PRO A 193 -8.14 11.50 -8.67
N ASP A 194 -7.67 12.64 -8.20
CA ASP A 194 -8.24 13.96 -8.44
C ASP A 194 -7.94 14.52 -9.84
N ARG A 195 -6.97 13.91 -10.55
CA ARG A 195 -6.54 14.38 -11.88
C ARG A 195 -6.98 13.46 -13.02
N GLY A 196 -8.21 12.94 -12.93
CA GLY A 196 -8.75 11.99 -13.90
C GLY A 196 -8.65 12.44 -15.37
N TYR A 197 -8.75 13.73 -15.66
CA TYR A 197 -8.58 14.30 -17.01
C TYR A 197 -7.18 14.07 -17.60
N CYS A 198 -6.14 13.84 -16.76
CA CYS A 198 -4.80 13.53 -17.22
C CYS A 198 -4.61 12.08 -17.73
N PHE A 199 -5.67 11.26 -17.73
CA PHE A 199 -5.69 10.01 -18.48
C PHE A 199 -5.92 10.21 -19.99
N SER A 200 -5.50 11.39 -20.52
CA SER A 200 -5.56 11.73 -21.94
C SER A 200 -4.45 12.67 -22.37
N MET A 201 -4.05 12.64 -23.65
CA MET A 201 -3.09 13.59 -24.21
C MET A 201 -3.58 15.05 -24.03
N ARG A 202 -4.88 15.30 -24.19
CA ARG A 202 -5.52 16.59 -23.91
C ARG A 202 -5.20 17.12 -22.51
N GLY A 203 -5.37 16.27 -21.49
CA GLY A 203 -5.15 16.66 -20.10
C GLY A 203 -3.68 16.89 -19.77
N ILE A 204 -2.80 16.01 -20.26
CA ILE A 204 -1.35 16.12 -20.06
C ILE A 204 -0.80 17.35 -20.79
N ALA A 205 -1.22 17.60 -22.01
CA ALA A 205 -0.83 18.80 -22.78
C ALA A 205 -1.22 20.10 -22.07
N ARG A 206 -2.42 20.12 -21.44
CA ARG A 206 -2.85 21.26 -20.63
C ARG A 206 -1.91 21.46 -19.42
N GLU A 207 -1.57 20.41 -18.71
CA GLU A 207 -0.66 20.51 -17.56
C GLU A 207 0.78 20.88 -17.98
N TYR A 208 1.25 20.37 -19.11
CA TYR A 208 2.53 20.81 -19.67
C TYR A 208 2.50 22.32 -20.00
N SER A 209 1.40 22.82 -20.56
CA SER A 209 1.20 24.26 -20.77
C SER A 209 1.20 25.06 -19.45
N HIS A 210 0.51 24.55 -18.41
CA HIS A 210 0.51 25.18 -17.09
C HIS A 210 1.94 25.30 -16.50
N SER A 211 2.75 24.25 -16.66
CA SER A 211 4.12 24.22 -16.15
C SER A 211 5.10 25.11 -16.92
N THR A 212 4.99 25.12 -18.24
CA THR A 212 6.01 25.74 -19.13
C THR A 212 5.59 27.08 -19.69
N GLY A 213 4.28 27.39 -19.69
CA GLY A 213 3.72 28.52 -20.41
C GLY A 213 3.61 28.32 -21.93
N ALA A 214 3.83 27.09 -22.42
CA ALA A 214 3.70 26.75 -23.83
C ALA A 214 2.26 26.91 -24.32
N SER A 215 2.09 27.25 -25.61
CA SER A 215 0.79 27.42 -26.22
C SER A 215 0.06 26.08 -26.31
N PHE A 216 -1.13 26.01 -25.76
CA PHE A 216 -2.00 24.82 -25.77
C PHE A 216 -3.23 25.06 -26.65
N ARG A 217 -3.51 24.11 -27.50
CA ARG A 217 -4.72 24.06 -28.35
C ARG A 217 -5.63 22.95 -27.83
N ASP A 218 -6.71 23.33 -27.13
CA ASP A 218 -7.60 22.34 -26.53
C ASP A 218 -8.36 21.53 -27.60
N PRO A 219 -8.04 20.24 -27.80
CA PRO A 219 -8.70 19.40 -28.81
C PRO A 219 -10.13 19.02 -28.44
N GLY A 220 -10.53 19.22 -27.20
CA GLY A 220 -11.89 18.98 -26.74
C GLY A 220 -12.84 20.14 -27.02
N LEU A 221 -12.36 21.25 -27.59
CA LEU A 221 -13.21 22.35 -28.02
C LEU A 221 -13.72 22.14 -29.47
N PRO A 222 -15.02 22.41 -29.72
CA PRO A 222 -15.57 22.31 -31.07
C PRO A 222 -14.79 23.16 -32.09
N GLY A 223 -14.51 22.59 -33.27
CA GLY A 223 -13.81 23.27 -34.34
C GLY A 223 -12.27 23.40 -34.20
N VAL A 224 -11.68 22.81 -33.15
CA VAL A 224 -10.20 22.81 -33.01
C VAL A 224 -9.56 21.65 -33.77
N ILE A 225 -9.90 20.38 -33.47
CA ILE A 225 -9.46 19.21 -34.23
C ILE A 225 -10.62 18.43 -34.87
N ALA A 226 -11.82 18.48 -34.33
CA ALA A 226 -13.03 17.98 -34.95
C ALA A 226 -13.89 19.11 -35.51
N ALA A 227 -14.67 18.87 -36.58
CA ALA A 227 -15.67 19.81 -36.99
C ALA A 227 -16.65 20.09 -35.86
N GLU A 228 -17.36 21.25 -35.95
CA GLU A 228 -18.39 21.56 -34.97
C GLU A 228 -19.48 20.46 -34.97
N PRO A 229 -19.81 19.85 -33.84
CA PRO A 229 -20.80 18.79 -33.79
C PRO A 229 -22.16 19.30 -34.21
N PRO A 230 -22.88 18.57 -35.05
CA PRO A 230 -24.25 18.97 -35.46
C PRO A 230 -25.20 18.88 -34.26
N ALA A 231 -26.21 19.76 -34.24
CA ALA A 231 -27.23 19.77 -33.20
C ALA A 231 -28.11 18.50 -33.26
N ALA A 232 -28.56 18.04 -32.08
CA ALA A 232 -29.51 16.94 -31.99
C ALA A 232 -30.80 17.22 -32.77
N ASN A 233 -31.35 16.16 -33.35
CA ASN A 233 -32.58 16.26 -34.17
C ASN A 233 -33.52 15.06 -33.95
N ALA A 234 -34.71 15.11 -34.54
CA ALA A 234 -35.75 14.10 -34.37
C ALA A 234 -35.42 12.74 -35.04
N ASP A 235 -34.49 12.73 -35.99
CA ASP A 235 -34.09 11.53 -36.74
C ASP A 235 -32.99 10.75 -36.06
N GLY A 236 -32.44 11.27 -34.90
CA GLY A 236 -31.44 10.60 -34.07
C GLY A 236 -31.94 9.27 -33.51
N PHE A 237 -31.04 8.32 -33.33
CA PHE A 237 -31.38 7.03 -32.72
C PHE A 237 -31.99 7.24 -31.33
N PRO A 238 -33.17 6.68 -31.02
CA PRO A 238 -33.85 6.96 -29.75
C PRO A 238 -33.08 6.42 -28.56
N VAL A 239 -32.85 7.25 -27.52
CA VAL A 239 -32.23 6.92 -26.28
C VAL A 239 -33.07 7.43 -25.11
N VAL A 240 -33.26 6.61 -24.08
CA VAL A 240 -34.05 6.89 -22.89
C VAL A 240 -33.25 6.61 -21.63
N PHE A 241 -33.29 7.53 -20.64
CA PHE A 241 -32.74 7.31 -19.30
C PHE A 241 -33.84 6.86 -18.34
N SER A 242 -33.63 5.72 -17.66
CA SER A 242 -34.58 5.11 -16.72
C SER A 242 -33.84 4.62 -15.48
N ASP A 243 -33.24 5.56 -14.75
CA ASP A 243 -32.55 5.26 -13.48
C ASP A 243 -33.47 5.51 -12.28
N ASP A 244 -34.28 4.48 -11.93
CA ASP A 244 -35.25 4.54 -10.83
C ASP A 244 -34.63 4.39 -9.45
N ALA A 245 -33.33 4.07 -9.36
CA ALA A 245 -32.61 3.81 -8.11
C ALA A 245 -31.22 4.47 -8.09
N PRO A 246 -31.15 5.80 -8.13
CA PRO A 246 -29.90 6.54 -8.15
C PRO A 246 -29.08 6.27 -6.89
N ILE A 247 -27.77 6.02 -7.04
CA ILE A 247 -26.87 5.73 -5.91
C ILE A 247 -26.55 7.03 -5.19
N ARG A 248 -26.85 7.13 -3.90
CA ARG A 248 -26.65 8.33 -3.08
C ARG A 248 -27.29 9.58 -3.71
N GLY A 249 -28.44 9.41 -4.35
CA GLY A 249 -29.16 10.50 -5.02
C GLY A 249 -28.55 10.97 -6.34
N ARG A 250 -27.49 10.33 -6.85
CA ARG A 250 -26.82 10.66 -8.11
C ARG A 250 -27.34 9.73 -9.22
N VAL A 251 -27.87 10.32 -10.29
CA VAL A 251 -28.28 9.58 -11.49
C VAL A 251 -27.04 8.93 -12.13
N GLY A 252 -27.21 7.72 -12.66
CA GLY A 252 -26.11 6.95 -13.25
C GLY A 252 -25.63 7.47 -14.61
N VAL A 253 -26.47 8.20 -15.35
CA VAL A 253 -26.16 8.79 -16.64
C VAL A 253 -26.83 10.17 -16.74
N ASP A 254 -26.13 11.16 -17.23
CA ASP A 254 -26.66 12.51 -17.44
C ASP A 254 -26.46 13.02 -18.87
N ARG A 255 -25.59 12.38 -19.67
CA ARG A 255 -25.46 12.67 -21.10
C ARG A 255 -25.17 11.42 -21.91
N PHE A 256 -25.78 11.33 -23.11
CA PHE A 256 -25.57 10.25 -24.08
C PHE A 256 -25.68 10.79 -25.51
N VAL A 257 -24.61 10.65 -26.27
CA VAL A 257 -24.53 11.02 -27.68
C VAL A 257 -24.41 9.77 -28.52
N ALA A 258 -25.24 9.66 -29.57
CA ALA A 258 -25.12 8.59 -30.54
C ALA A 258 -25.02 9.16 -31.97
N ARG A 259 -24.08 8.61 -32.75
CA ARG A 259 -23.86 8.96 -34.14
C ARG A 259 -23.78 7.69 -35.00
N ILE A 260 -24.39 7.71 -36.19
CA ILE A 260 -24.43 6.56 -37.09
C ILE A 260 -23.63 6.85 -38.36
N VAL A 261 -22.80 5.88 -38.76
CA VAL A 261 -22.14 5.85 -40.07
C VAL A 261 -22.52 4.55 -40.77
N ARG A 262 -22.99 4.65 -42.02
CA ARG A 262 -23.51 3.54 -42.83
C ARG A 262 -22.60 3.21 -44.01
N GLY A 263 -22.55 1.94 -44.37
CA GLY A 263 -21.83 1.47 -45.55
C GLY A 263 -20.31 1.57 -45.41
N THR A 264 -19.80 1.42 -44.22
CA THR A 264 -18.34 1.39 -43.96
C THR A 264 -17.72 0.09 -44.46
N ASN A 265 -16.44 0.12 -44.76
CA ASN A 265 -15.69 -1.08 -45.11
C ASN A 265 -15.19 -1.75 -43.81
N PRO A 266 -15.72 -2.91 -43.37
CA PRO A 266 -15.32 -3.59 -42.13
C PRO A 266 -13.89 -4.10 -42.17
N ASN A 267 -13.30 -4.26 -43.37
CA ASN A 267 -11.92 -4.74 -43.54
C ASN A 267 -10.94 -3.59 -43.86
N ALA A 268 -11.35 -2.33 -43.66
CA ALA A 268 -10.44 -1.21 -43.85
C ALA A 268 -9.33 -1.29 -42.79
N PRO A 269 -8.04 -1.20 -43.20
CA PRO A 269 -6.94 -1.25 -42.24
C PRO A 269 -6.92 0.03 -41.41
N THR A 270 -6.59 -0.10 -40.12
CA THR A 270 -6.27 1.06 -39.30
C THR A 270 -5.04 1.77 -39.87
N PRO A 271 -5.06 3.10 -40.04
CA PRO A 271 -3.91 3.82 -40.58
C PRO A 271 -2.69 3.65 -39.65
N ARG A 272 -1.53 3.44 -40.25
CA ARG A 272 -0.31 3.08 -39.51
C ARG A 272 0.03 4.06 -38.37
N TRP A 273 -0.13 5.36 -38.61
CA TRP A 273 0.14 6.38 -37.58
C TRP A 273 -0.73 6.19 -36.33
N MET A 274 -1.99 5.72 -36.48
CA MET A 274 -2.90 5.46 -35.36
C MET A 274 -2.46 4.18 -34.61
N VAL A 275 -2.07 3.12 -35.35
CA VAL A 275 -1.52 1.90 -34.76
C VAL A 275 -0.28 2.22 -33.92
N GLU A 276 0.65 2.99 -34.49
CA GLU A 276 1.90 3.39 -33.80
C GLU A 276 1.62 4.15 -32.49
N ARG A 277 0.66 5.07 -32.48
CA ARG A 277 0.24 5.82 -31.30
C ARG A 277 -0.42 4.95 -30.24
N LEU A 278 -1.36 4.09 -30.66
CA LEU A 278 -2.00 3.13 -29.75
C LEU A 278 -0.96 2.22 -29.08
N GLU A 279 -0.05 1.63 -29.88
CA GLU A 279 1.01 0.76 -29.36
C GLU A 279 1.98 1.50 -28.44
N ALA A 280 2.36 2.75 -28.77
CA ALA A 280 3.19 3.58 -27.91
C ALA A 280 2.50 3.95 -26.59
N ALA A 281 1.17 4.05 -26.60
CA ALA A 281 0.35 4.24 -25.41
C ALA A 281 -0.07 2.92 -24.71
N GLY A 282 0.53 1.77 -25.08
CA GLY A 282 0.31 0.48 -24.43
C GLY A 282 -0.96 -0.26 -24.89
N MET A 283 -1.65 0.21 -25.95
CA MET A 283 -2.87 -0.41 -26.47
C MET A 283 -2.59 -1.18 -27.76
N ARG A 284 -3.12 -2.40 -27.87
CA ARG A 284 -3.05 -3.19 -29.08
C ARG A 284 -4.12 -2.77 -30.11
N SER A 285 -3.75 -2.61 -31.36
CA SER A 285 -4.68 -2.44 -32.47
C SER A 285 -5.53 -3.70 -32.70
N VAL A 286 -6.82 -3.53 -32.98
CA VAL A 286 -7.81 -4.61 -33.14
C VAL A 286 -8.51 -4.52 -34.49
N SER A 287 -9.26 -3.45 -34.72
CA SER A 287 -9.96 -3.13 -35.97
C SER A 287 -10.17 -1.62 -36.06
N LEU A 288 -10.35 -1.09 -37.27
CA LEU A 288 -10.45 0.35 -37.47
C LEU A 288 -11.49 1.02 -36.54
N ALA A 289 -12.67 0.44 -36.42
CA ALA A 289 -13.72 1.02 -35.57
C ALA A 289 -13.37 1.03 -34.10
N VAL A 290 -12.79 -0.06 -33.58
CA VAL A 290 -12.32 -0.18 -32.19
C VAL A 290 -11.12 0.73 -31.95
N ASP A 291 -10.18 0.77 -32.89
CA ASP A 291 -8.97 1.58 -32.78
C ASP A 291 -9.29 3.08 -32.77
N ILE A 292 -10.30 3.51 -33.52
CA ILE A 292 -10.81 4.90 -33.49
C ILE A 292 -11.38 5.22 -32.11
N THR A 293 -12.19 4.34 -31.52
CA THR A 293 -12.73 4.58 -30.17
C THR A 293 -11.63 4.64 -29.10
N ASN A 294 -10.63 3.77 -29.20
CA ASN A 294 -9.46 3.76 -28.31
C ASN A 294 -8.59 5.01 -28.50
N TYR A 295 -8.34 5.40 -29.76
CA TYR A 295 -7.58 6.62 -30.07
C TYR A 295 -8.26 7.86 -29.49
N VAL A 296 -9.56 8.03 -29.71
CA VAL A 296 -10.32 9.18 -29.18
C VAL A 296 -10.33 9.18 -27.65
N MET A 297 -10.44 8.02 -27.03
CA MET A 297 -10.36 7.88 -25.57
C MET A 297 -8.99 8.33 -25.03
N LEU A 298 -7.89 7.90 -25.63
CA LEU A 298 -6.54 8.29 -25.22
C LEU A 298 -6.21 9.74 -25.55
N ASP A 299 -6.69 10.25 -26.67
CA ASP A 299 -6.45 11.60 -27.13
C ASP A 299 -7.23 12.64 -26.31
N LEU A 300 -8.55 12.46 -26.22
CA LEU A 300 -9.48 13.42 -25.62
C LEU A 300 -9.86 13.12 -24.16
N GLY A 301 -9.78 11.85 -23.74
CA GLY A 301 -10.23 11.42 -22.41
C GLY A 301 -11.69 10.98 -22.36
N GLN A 302 -12.35 10.76 -23.53
CA GLN A 302 -13.72 10.29 -23.63
C GLN A 302 -13.75 8.82 -24.02
N PRO A 303 -14.09 7.89 -23.11
CA PRO A 303 -14.33 6.50 -23.49
C PRO A 303 -15.56 6.43 -24.42
N MET A 304 -15.46 5.61 -25.45
CA MET A 304 -16.49 5.42 -26.45
C MET A 304 -16.76 3.94 -26.68
N HIS A 305 -17.93 3.65 -27.24
CA HIS A 305 -18.24 2.30 -27.73
C HIS A 305 -18.78 2.34 -29.15
N ALA A 306 -18.51 1.29 -29.93
CA ALA A 306 -19.02 1.11 -31.28
C ALA A 306 -19.90 -0.14 -31.32
N TYR A 307 -21.12 0.00 -31.75
CA TYR A 307 -22.11 -1.07 -31.93
C TYR A 307 -22.31 -1.43 -33.38
N ASP A 308 -22.54 -2.72 -33.67
CA ASP A 308 -23.19 -3.11 -34.95
C ASP A 308 -24.65 -2.63 -34.95
N LEU A 309 -24.95 -1.66 -35.78
CA LEU A 309 -26.30 -1.07 -35.85
C LEU A 309 -27.35 -2.10 -36.22
N GLY A 310 -26.97 -3.15 -37.02
CA GLY A 310 -27.89 -4.19 -37.46
C GLY A 310 -28.40 -5.08 -36.31
N ASP A 311 -27.63 -5.15 -35.23
CA ASP A 311 -27.99 -5.93 -34.04
C ASP A 311 -28.80 -5.11 -33.01
N LEU A 312 -28.93 -3.81 -33.19
CA LEU A 312 -29.64 -2.94 -32.23
C LEU A 312 -31.13 -2.78 -32.54
N ALA A 313 -31.94 -2.81 -31.49
CA ALA A 313 -33.38 -2.49 -31.54
C ALA A 313 -33.68 -1.24 -30.72
N ALA A 314 -34.22 -0.19 -31.37
CA ALA A 314 -34.56 1.06 -30.71
C ALA A 314 -35.74 0.92 -29.73
N PRO A 315 -35.77 1.72 -28.62
CA PRO A 315 -34.77 2.65 -28.18
C PRO A 315 -33.63 1.93 -27.41
N ILE A 316 -32.46 2.58 -27.34
CA ILE A 316 -31.48 2.27 -26.28
C ILE A 316 -32.06 2.81 -24.96
N VAL A 317 -31.99 2.00 -23.90
CA VAL A 317 -32.45 2.39 -22.55
C VAL A 317 -31.31 2.20 -21.57
N VAL A 318 -30.90 3.28 -20.91
CA VAL A 318 -29.91 3.22 -19.81
C VAL A 318 -30.67 3.08 -18.49
N ARG A 319 -30.55 1.93 -17.82
CA ARG A 319 -31.27 1.59 -16.60
C ARG A 319 -30.45 0.79 -15.62
N ARG A 320 -30.94 0.64 -14.40
CA ARG A 320 -30.37 -0.31 -13.43
C ARG A 320 -30.71 -1.74 -13.77
N ALA A 321 -29.83 -2.68 -13.35
CA ALA A 321 -30.07 -4.10 -13.51
C ALA A 321 -31.25 -4.55 -12.66
N ARG A 322 -31.98 -5.58 -13.15
CA ARG A 322 -33.03 -6.26 -12.41
C ARG A 322 -32.45 -7.52 -11.76
N ALA A 323 -33.04 -7.94 -10.66
CA ALA A 323 -32.57 -9.14 -9.96
C ALA A 323 -32.58 -10.38 -10.86
N GLY A 324 -31.45 -11.09 -10.93
CA GLY A 324 -31.29 -12.31 -11.72
C GLY A 324 -30.92 -12.09 -13.20
N GLU A 325 -30.74 -10.85 -13.65
CA GLU A 325 -30.22 -10.58 -15.00
C GLU A 325 -28.76 -11.03 -15.12
N THR A 326 -28.38 -11.47 -16.32
CA THR A 326 -27.02 -11.89 -16.67
C THR A 326 -26.59 -11.32 -17.99
N LEU A 327 -25.30 -11.09 -18.17
CA LEU A 327 -24.69 -10.62 -19.42
C LEU A 327 -23.47 -11.47 -19.75
N VAL A 328 -23.27 -11.78 -21.03
CA VAL A 328 -21.96 -12.24 -21.53
C VAL A 328 -21.23 -11.01 -22.06
N THR A 329 -20.10 -10.68 -21.44
CA THR A 329 -19.28 -9.51 -21.77
C THR A 329 -18.29 -9.80 -22.89
N LEU A 330 -17.61 -8.78 -23.45
CA LEU A 330 -16.66 -8.90 -24.56
C LEU A 330 -15.47 -9.85 -24.27
N ASP A 331 -15.18 -10.15 -23.01
CA ASP A 331 -14.20 -11.16 -22.59
C ASP A 331 -14.78 -12.59 -22.53
N GLU A 332 -15.96 -12.81 -23.11
CA GLU A 332 -16.69 -14.08 -23.19
C GLU A 332 -17.15 -14.65 -21.83
N GLU A 333 -16.98 -13.89 -20.74
CA GLU A 333 -17.37 -14.31 -19.40
C GLU A 333 -18.85 -14.00 -19.14
N LYS A 334 -19.57 -14.97 -18.56
CA LYS A 334 -20.95 -14.80 -18.10
C LYS A 334 -20.99 -14.21 -16.70
N ARG A 335 -21.61 -13.03 -16.56
CA ARG A 335 -21.69 -12.29 -15.30
C ARG A 335 -23.12 -12.23 -14.76
N GLU A 336 -23.27 -12.43 -13.46
CA GLU A 336 -24.51 -12.13 -12.75
C GLU A 336 -24.51 -10.66 -12.35
N LEU A 337 -25.59 -9.94 -12.68
CA LEU A 337 -25.67 -8.50 -12.50
C LEU A 337 -26.32 -8.15 -11.16
N ASP A 338 -25.82 -7.11 -10.53
CA ASP A 338 -26.34 -6.56 -9.28
C ASP A 338 -27.31 -5.41 -9.55
N PRO A 339 -28.42 -5.25 -8.80
CA PRO A 339 -29.35 -4.14 -8.98
C PRO A 339 -28.75 -2.72 -8.96
N GLN A 340 -27.53 -2.56 -8.46
CA GLN A 340 -26.80 -1.30 -8.52
C GLN A 340 -26.00 -1.10 -9.82
N ASP A 341 -25.86 -2.15 -10.65
CA ASP A 341 -25.17 -2.01 -11.94
C ASP A 341 -26.01 -1.16 -12.89
N LEU A 342 -25.37 -0.17 -13.50
CA LEU A 342 -25.98 0.62 -14.56
C LEU A 342 -25.76 -0.11 -15.88
N LEU A 343 -26.82 -0.34 -16.63
CA LEU A 343 -26.81 -1.11 -17.87
C LEU A 343 -27.17 -0.24 -19.07
N ILE A 344 -26.53 -0.52 -20.18
CA ILE A 344 -27.00 -0.11 -21.50
C ILE A 344 -27.80 -1.27 -22.05
N THR A 345 -29.06 -1.00 -22.45
CA THR A 345 -29.97 -2.04 -22.93
C THR A 345 -30.61 -1.55 -24.24
N ASP A 346 -31.10 -2.45 -25.07
CA ASP A 346 -31.89 -2.17 -26.22
C ASP A 346 -33.29 -2.85 -26.15
N SER A 347 -34.14 -2.73 -27.16
CA SER A 347 -35.59 -2.94 -27.01
C SER A 347 -36.22 -3.90 -28.04
N PRO A 348 -35.65 -5.10 -28.32
CA PRO A 348 -36.24 -6.02 -29.32
C PRO A 348 -37.59 -6.58 -28.90
N ASP A 349 -37.84 -6.83 -27.62
CA ASP A 349 -39.08 -7.44 -27.11
C ASP A 349 -39.84 -6.51 -26.15
N GLY A 350 -39.52 -5.23 -26.17
CA GLY A 350 -40.03 -4.19 -25.28
C GLY A 350 -38.92 -3.33 -24.72
N GLU A 351 -39.27 -2.20 -24.15
CA GLU A 351 -38.35 -1.16 -23.70
C GLU A 351 -37.31 -1.70 -22.71
N GLY A 352 -36.05 -1.63 -23.12
CA GLY A 352 -34.91 -2.07 -22.30
C GLY A 352 -34.88 -3.58 -22.00
N SER A 353 -35.43 -4.40 -22.91
CA SER A 353 -35.58 -5.85 -22.69
C SER A 353 -34.29 -6.65 -22.83
N ARG A 354 -33.30 -6.18 -23.64
CA ARG A 354 -32.02 -6.90 -23.82
C ARG A 354 -30.86 -6.06 -23.37
N ILE A 355 -29.92 -6.68 -22.64
CA ILE A 355 -28.72 -6.03 -22.09
C ILE A 355 -27.63 -6.09 -23.16
N ILE A 356 -27.02 -4.95 -23.48
CA ILE A 356 -25.93 -4.84 -24.44
C ILE A 356 -24.62 -4.33 -23.84
N GLY A 357 -24.61 -3.95 -22.55
CA GLY A 357 -23.39 -3.57 -21.85
C GLY A 357 -23.60 -3.16 -20.41
N ILE A 358 -22.51 -3.18 -19.63
CA ILE A 358 -22.40 -2.53 -18.31
C ILE A 358 -21.86 -1.13 -18.57
N ALA A 359 -22.65 -0.10 -18.31
CA ALA A 359 -22.37 1.29 -18.64
C ALA A 359 -21.02 1.75 -18.07
N GLY A 360 -20.16 2.24 -18.95
CA GLY A 360 -18.82 2.74 -18.60
C GLY A 360 -17.81 1.69 -18.16
N VAL A 361 -18.16 0.38 -18.21
CA VAL A 361 -17.28 -0.71 -17.77
C VAL A 361 -16.90 -1.62 -18.92
N MET A 362 -17.87 -2.32 -19.53
CA MET A 362 -17.61 -3.25 -20.63
C MET A 362 -18.87 -3.53 -21.45
N GLY A 363 -18.72 -3.55 -22.77
CA GLY A 363 -19.77 -3.94 -23.70
C GLY A 363 -20.12 -5.44 -23.61
N GLY A 364 -21.31 -5.78 -24.13
CA GLY A 364 -21.75 -7.17 -24.30
C GLY A 364 -21.31 -7.74 -25.65
N ALA A 365 -21.01 -9.03 -25.68
CA ALA A 365 -20.58 -9.75 -26.88
C ALA A 365 -21.59 -9.78 -28.04
N TYR A 366 -22.88 -9.53 -27.76
CA TYR A 366 -23.94 -9.64 -28.76
C TYR A 366 -23.89 -8.54 -29.83
N SER A 367 -23.59 -7.31 -29.45
CA SER A 367 -23.65 -6.11 -30.32
C SER A 367 -22.26 -5.60 -30.71
N GLU A 368 -21.25 -6.44 -30.60
CA GLU A 368 -19.86 -6.13 -30.97
C GLU A 368 -19.73 -5.92 -32.48
N VAL A 369 -18.93 -4.92 -32.86
CA VAL A 369 -18.52 -4.71 -34.26
C VAL A 369 -17.60 -5.83 -34.72
N GLY A 370 -17.86 -6.39 -35.90
CA GLY A 370 -17.11 -7.52 -36.43
C GLY A 370 -16.79 -7.39 -37.93
N GLU A 371 -16.16 -8.43 -38.48
CA GLU A 371 -15.73 -8.47 -39.91
C GLU A 371 -16.83 -8.22 -40.94
N ARG A 372 -18.11 -8.23 -40.54
CA ARG A 372 -19.26 -8.04 -41.42
C ARG A 372 -20.06 -6.75 -41.13
N THR A 373 -19.64 -6.01 -40.10
CA THR A 373 -20.33 -4.80 -39.66
C THR A 373 -20.09 -3.65 -40.66
N THR A 374 -21.12 -3.24 -41.36
CA THR A 374 -21.07 -2.11 -42.33
C THR A 374 -21.73 -0.83 -41.81
N ASP A 375 -22.64 -0.95 -40.86
CA ASP A 375 -23.35 0.16 -40.26
C ASP A 375 -23.01 0.23 -38.79
N ILE A 376 -22.39 1.31 -38.34
CA ILE A 376 -21.85 1.48 -37.00
C ILE A 376 -22.61 2.61 -36.28
N LEU A 377 -23.02 2.34 -35.03
CA LEU A 377 -23.44 3.36 -34.09
C LEU A 377 -22.33 3.61 -33.08
N PHE A 378 -21.79 4.84 -33.05
CA PHE A 378 -20.90 5.29 -32.02
C PHE A 378 -21.67 5.83 -30.81
N GLU A 379 -21.29 5.39 -29.61
CA GLU A 379 -21.71 5.90 -28.32
C GLU A 379 -20.60 6.74 -27.70
N ALA A 380 -20.96 7.94 -27.22
CA ALA A 380 -20.16 8.72 -26.30
C ALA A 380 -21.07 9.22 -25.17
N ALA A 381 -20.79 8.82 -23.92
CA ALA A 381 -21.68 9.13 -22.81
C ALA A 381 -20.92 9.65 -21.59
N HIS A 382 -21.65 10.27 -20.65
CA HIS A 382 -21.16 10.61 -19.35
C HIS A 382 -21.92 9.80 -18.29
N PHE A 383 -21.14 9.00 -17.49
CA PHE A 383 -21.67 8.12 -16.47
C PHE A 383 -21.17 8.53 -15.08
N ASP A 384 -21.99 8.29 -14.04
CA ASP A 384 -21.63 8.57 -12.65
C ASP A 384 -20.42 7.73 -12.19
N ALA A 385 -19.38 8.43 -11.73
CA ALA A 385 -18.13 7.83 -11.30
C ALA A 385 -18.30 6.76 -10.21
N VAL A 386 -19.22 6.97 -9.25
CA VAL A 386 -19.48 6.02 -8.15
C VAL A 386 -20.16 4.76 -8.68
N SER A 387 -21.10 4.89 -9.59
CA SER A 387 -21.79 3.75 -10.23
C SER A 387 -20.81 2.88 -10.99
N VAL A 388 -19.96 3.49 -11.83
CA VAL A 388 -18.92 2.77 -12.60
C VAL A 388 -17.91 2.09 -11.67
N ALA A 389 -17.36 2.81 -10.69
CA ALA A 389 -16.39 2.26 -9.75
C ALA A 389 -16.93 1.04 -8.97
N ARG A 390 -18.21 1.06 -8.56
CA ARG A 390 -18.85 -0.07 -7.89
C ARG A 390 -19.00 -1.28 -8.79
N SER A 391 -19.45 -1.08 -10.02
CA SER A 391 -19.61 -2.16 -11.01
C SER A 391 -18.25 -2.76 -11.40
N SER A 392 -17.25 -1.92 -11.70
CA SER A 392 -15.88 -2.34 -12.02
C SER A 392 -15.29 -3.26 -10.93
N ARG A 393 -15.37 -2.85 -9.67
CA ARG A 393 -14.84 -3.65 -8.54
C ARG A 393 -15.66 -4.92 -8.30
N ARG A 394 -16.99 -4.87 -8.42
CA ARG A 394 -17.89 -6.04 -8.23
C ARG A 394 -17.57 -7.12 -9.23
N HIS A 395 -17.44 -6.75 -10.49
CA HIS A 395 -17.18 -7.68 -11.58
C HIS A 395 -15.69 -7.93 -11.82
N LYS A 396 -14.78 -7.27 -11.06
CA LYS A 396 -13.31 -7.31 -11.23
C LYS A 396 -12.89 -6.97 -12.67
N LEU A 397 -13.57 -5.98 -13.26
CA LEU A 397 -13.32 -5.47 -14.60
C LEU A 397 -12.64 -4.11 -14.52
N HIS A 398 -11.32 -4.09 -14.60
CA HIS A 398 -10.50 -2.87 -14.62
C HIS A 398 -10.20 -2.47 -16.06
N SER A 399 -11.22 -1.98 -16.79
CA SER A 399 -11.04 -1.51 -18.17
C SER A 399 -10.50 -0.08 -18.22
N GLU A 400 -9.87 0.29 -19.34
CA GLU A 400 -9.42 1.67 -19.58
C GLU A 400 -10.58 2.68 -19.57
N ALA A 401 -11.76 2.25 -19.98
CA ALA A 401 -12.98 3.04 -19.88
C ALA A 401 -13.42 3.26 -18.43
N ALA A 402 -13.49 2.15 -17.63
CA ALA A 402 -13.88 2.23 -16.23
C ALA A 402 -12.93 3.11 -15.42
N LYS A 403 -11.62 3.02 -15.67
CA LYS A 403 -10.59 3.84 -15.04
C LYS A 403 -10.82 5.34 -15.24
N ARG A 404 -11.22 5.74 -16.43
CA ARG A 404 -11.53 7.16 -16.75
C ARG A 404 -12.84 7.61 -16.13
N PHE A 405 -13.91 6.82 -16.27
CA PHE A 405 -15.21 7.17 -15.69
C PHE A 405 -15.18 7.24 -14.16
N GLU A 406 -14.54 6.30 -13.49
CA GLU A 406 -14.47 6.31 -11.99
C GLU A 406 -13.73 7.52 -11.44
N ARG A 407 -12.85 8.15 -12.22
CA ARG A 407 -12.13 9.37 -11.87
C ARG A 407 -12.81 10.65 -12.37
N GLY A 408 -13.85 10.51 -13.14
CA GLY A 408 -14.65 11.60 -13.73
C GLY A 408 -14.16 12.01 -15.11
N THR A 409 -15.04 11.89 -16.10
CA THR A 409 -14.83 12.38 -17.47
C THR A 409 -15.44 13.77 -17.63
N ASP A 410 -15.06 14.47 -18.70
CA ASP A 410 -15.60 15.80 -19.02
C ASP A 410 -17.03 15.66 -19.64
N PRO A 411 -18.10 16.08 -18.95
CA PRO A 411 -19.46 15.91 -19.47
C PRO A 411 -19.79 16.79 -20.69
N GLN A 412 -18.91 17.74 -21.07
CA GLN A 412 -19.10 18.53 -22.30
C GLN A 412 -18.48 17.85 -23.51
N LEU A 413 -17.61 16.85 -23.33
CA LEU A 413 -16.83 16.25 -24.39
C LEU A 413 -17.59 15.26 -25.34
N PRO A 414 -18.64 14.53 -24.91
CA PRO A 414 -19.23 13.45 -25.72
C PRO A 414 -19.56 13.83 -27.18
N ALA A 415 -20.08 15.01 -27.42
CA ALA A 415 -20.47 15.44 -28.80
C ALA A 415 -19.23 15.65 -29.69
N VAL A 416 -18.15 16.26 -29.16
CA VAL A 416 -16.89 16.48 -29.89
C VAL A 416 -16.19 15.14 -30.17
N ALA A 417 -16.17 14.24 -29.19
CA ALA A 417 -15.57 12.91 -29.32
C ALA A 417 -16.31 12.08 -30.38
N ALA A 418 -17.64 12.05 -30.34
CA ALA A 418 -18.46 11.36 -31.34
C ALA A 418 -18.24 11.93 -32.75
N GLN A 419 -18.15 13.25 -32.90
CA GLN A 419 -17.87 13.91 -34.19
C GLN A 419 -16.46 13.51 -34.68
N ARG A 420 -15.45 13.50 -33.81
CA ARG A 420 -14.09 13.09 -34.18
C ARG A 420 -14.04 11.63 -34.64
N ALA A 421 -14.74 10.73 -33.96
CA ALA A 421 -14.81 9.31 -34.34
C ALA A 421 -15.47 9.14 -35.71
N VAL A 422 -16.56 9.88 -35.98
CA VAL A 422 -17.22 9.89 -37.30
C VAL A 422 -16.27 10.36 -38.40
N GLU A 423 -15.55 11.45 -38.21
CA GLU A 423 -14.59 11.97 -39.19
C GLU A 423 -13.48 10.94 -39.50
N LEU A 424 -12.89 10.35 -38.49
CA LEU A 424 -11.86 9.32 -38.69
C LEU A 424 -12.41 8.08 -39.42
N LEU A 425 -13.62 7.65 -39.08
CA LEU A 425 -14.22 6.50 -39.75
C LEU A 425 -14.57 6.80 -41.22
N LEU A 426 -15.05 7.99 -41.54
CA LEU A 426 -15.32 8.40 -42.94
C LEU A 426 -14.04 8.50 -43.75
N GLU A 427 -12.96 9.02 -43.12
CA GLU A 427 -11.65 9.19 -43.79
C GLU A 427 -11.02 7.85 -44.14
N TYR A 428 -11.00 6.90 -43.18
CA TYR A 428 -10.24 5.63 -43.34
C TYR A 428 -11.12 4.42 -43.65
N GLY A 429 -12.38 4.40 -43.22
CA GLY A 429 -13.33 3.30 -43.44
C GLY A 429 -14.37 3.58 -44.52
N GLY A 430 -14.45 4.83 -44.98
CA GLY A 430 -15.49 5.27 -45.94
C GLY A 430 -16.87 5.25 -45.31
N GLY A 431 -17.88 5.10 -46.18
CA GLY A 431 -19.29 5.16 -45.80
C GLY A 431 -19.89 6.56 -45.86
N THR A 432 -21.08 6.73 -45.27
CA THR A 432 -21.81 8.00 -45.17
C THR A 432 -22.36 8.18 -43.77
N VAL A 433 -22.23 9.40 -43.23
CA VAL A 433 -22.84 9.74 -41.95
C VAL A 433 -24.36 9.84 -42.09
N ASP A 434 -25.10 9.28 -41.13
CA ASP A 434 -26.55 9.43 -41.05
C ASP A 434 -26.89 10.86 -40.59
N ASP A 435 -27.99 11.43 -41.14
CA ASP A 435 -28.45 12.78 -40.77
C ASP A 435 -28.99 12.85 -39.33
N GLY A 436 -29.36 11.70 -38.76
CA GLY A 436 -29.81 11.56 -37.37
C GLY A 436 -28.72 11.84 -36.34
N VAL A 437 -28.99 12.73 -35.40
CA VAL A 437 -28.10 13.10 -34.31
C VAL A 437 -28.81 12.95 -32.96
N THR A 438 -28.32 12.07 -32.13
CA THR A 438 -28.79 11.93 -30.76
C THR A 438 -27.85 12.67 -29.82
N ASP A 439 -28.37 13.53 -28.96
CA ASP A 439 -27.71 14.12 -27.82
C ASP A 439 -28.76 14.30 -26.70
N VAL A 440 -28.85 13.33 -25.80
CA VAL A 440 -29.70 13.42 -24.61
C VAL A 440 -28.87 14.05 -23.52
N ASP A 441 -29.11 15.31 -23.21
CA ASP A 441 -28.37 16.11 -22.26
C ASP A 441 -29.27 16.48 -21.06
N GLN A 442 -29.01 15.91 -19.91
CA GLN A 442 -29.69 16.13 -18.62
C GLN A 442 -28.72 16.55 -17.54
N ARG A 443 -27.57 17.11 -17.91
CA ARG A 443 -26.54 17.56 -16.95
C ARG A 443 -27.10 18.64 -16.03
N GLY A 444 -26.65 18.61 -14.78
CA GLY A 444 -26.92 19.68 -13.82
C GLY A 444 -26.11 20.96 -14.10
N ASP A 445 -26.33 21.96 -13.26
CA ASP A 445 -25.59 23.21 -13.31
C ASP A 445 -24.09 22.98 -12.95
N ALA A 446 -23.23 23.85 -13.47
CA ALA A 446 -21.81 23.84 -13.15
C ALA A 446 -21.58 24.06 -11.64
N VAL A 447 -20.54 23.45 -11.09
CA VAL A 447 -20.16 23.61 -9.69
C VAL A 447 -19.64 25.03 -9.42
N VAL A 448 -20.28 25.72 -8.49
CA VAL A 448 -19.90 27.09 -8.08
C VAL A 448 -19.39 27.07 -6.65
N ILE A 449 -18.17 27.57 -6.44
CA ILE A 449 -17.44 27.52 -5.17
C ILE A 449 -17.20 28.95 -4.67
N SER A 450 -17.52 29.23 -3.42
CA SER A 450 -17.17 30.49 -2.78
C SER A 450 -15.79 30.38 -2.10
N LEU A 451 -14.79 31.11 -2.61
CA LEU A 451 -13.42 31.10 -2.08
C LEU A 451 -13.13 32.41 -1.32
N PRO A 452 -13.03 32.39 0.03
CA PRO A 452 -12.59 33.55 0.77
C PRO A 452 -11.17 33.97 0.37
N VAL A 453 -10.92 35.26 0.15
CA VAL A 453 -9.60 35.79 -0.30
C VAL A 453 -8.46 35.36 0.62
N GLY A 454 -8.69 35.31 1.95
CA GLY A 454 -7.66 34.92 2.92
C GLY A 454 -7.46 33.41 3.09
N GLU A 455 -8.22 32.56 2.39
CA GLU A 455 -8.18 31.11 2.59
C GLU A 455 -6.87 30.48 2.08
N VAL A 456 -6.32 31.02 1.00
CA VAL A 456 -5.03 30.58 0.45
C VAL A 456 -3.91 30.80 1.48
N GLU A 457 -3.80 32.02 2.03
CA GLU A 457 -2.80 32.34 3.05
C GLU A 457 -3.02 31.53 4.34
N ARG A 458 -4.27 31.34 4.74
CA ARG A 458 -4.62 30.57 5.95
C ARG A 458 -4.16 29.12 5.87
N LEU A 459 -4.28 28.47 4.71
CA LEU A 459 -3.91 27.05 4.52
C LEU A 459 -2.44 26.86 4.17
N THR A 460 -1.89 27.69 3.30
CA THR A 460 -0.52 27.52 2.77
C THR A 460 0.53 28.30 3.56
N GLY A 461 0.13 29.37 4.26
CA GLY A 461 1.07 30.33 4.87
C GLY A 461 1.69 31.32 3.88
N VAL A 462 1.27 31.27 2.60
CA VAL A 462 1.77 32.17 1.54
C VAL A 462 0.71 33.23 1.21
N ALA A 463 1.08 34.50 1.34
CA ALA A 463 0.19 35.60 1.00
C ALA A 463 0.22 35.88 -0.51
N HIS A 464 -0.95 35.86 -1.13
CA HIS A 464 -1.13 36.21 -2.54
C HIS A 464 -2.07 37.40 -2.68
N SER A 465 -1.84 38.25 -3.70
CA SER A 465 -2.83 39.26 -4.05
C SER A 465 -4.09 38.63 -4.63
N PRO A 466 -5.26 39.25 -4.46
CA PRO A 466 -6.50 38.75 -5.07
C PRO A 466 -6.39 38.54 -6.59
N GLU A 467 -5.69 39.43 -7.28
CA GLU A 467 -5.46 39.33 -8.75
C GLU A 467 -4.63 38.08 -9.07
N ARG A 468 -3.57 37.79 -8.30
CA ARG A 468 -2.75 36.60 -8.53
C ARG A 468 -3.53 35.30 -8.32
N ILE A 469 -4.35 35.23 -7.26
CA ILE A 469 -5.24 34.09 -7.02
C ILE A 469 -6.19 33.89 -8.21
N ALA A 470 -6.84 34.97 -8.65
CA ALA A 470 -7.78 34.91 -9.78
C ALA A 470 -7.08 34.49 -11.08
N ASP A 471 -5.87 34.96 -11.35
CA ASP A 471 -5.12 34.63 -12.57
C ASP A 471 -4.69 33.15 -12.57
N LEU A 472 -4.23 32.61 -11.43
CA LEU A 472 -3.88 31.19 -11.31
C LEU A 472 -5.11 30.30 -11.53
N LEU A 473 -6.25 30.63 -10.93
CA LEU A 473 -7.50 29.88 -11.11
C LEU A 473 -8.03 29.95 -12.54
N ARG A 474 -7.88 31.12 -13.22
CA ARG A 474 -8.22 31.24 -14.65
C ARG A 474 -7.30 30.40 -15.54
N THR A 475 -6.04 30.25 -15.17
CA THR A 475 -5.09 29.33 -15.87
C THR A 475 -5.58 27.89 -15.80
N VAL A 476 -6.16 27.45 -14.68
CA VAL A 476 -6.80 26.12 -14.55
C VAL A 476 -8.02 25.98 -15.47
N GLY A 477 -8.62 27.10 -15.87
CA GLY A 477 -9.85 27.16 -16.68
C GLY A 477 -11.11 27.55 -15.89
N CYS A 478 -10.96 27.97 -14.63
CA CYS A 478 -12.09 28.44 -13.83
C CYS A 478 -12.60 29.80 -14.33
N VAL A 479 -13.92 30.02 -14.25
CA VAL A 479 -14.48 31.36 -14.34
C VAL A 479 -14.48 31.99 -12.94
N VAL A 480 -13.78 33.12 -12.80
CA VAL A 480 -13.58 33.78 -11.50
C VAL A 480 -14.19 35.16 -11.53
N GLU A 481 -15.17 35.39 -10.66
CA GLU A 481 -15.85 36.64 -10.45
C GLU A 481 -15.54 37.22 -9.06
N GLY A 482 -15.55 38.54 -8.93
CA GLY A 482 -15.27 39.23 -7.68
C GLY A 482 -13.78 39.57 -7.47
N PRO A 483 -13.29 39.78 -6.20
CA PRO A 483 -13.96 39.37 -4.94
C PRO A 483 -15.05 40.36 -4.49
N ASP A 484 -16.20 39.83 -4.12
CA ASP A 484 -17.28 40.56 -3.51
C ASP A 484 -17.44 40.14 -2.03
N ASN A 485 -17.58 41.10 -1.14
CA ASN A 485 -17.67 40.85 0.32
C ASN A 485 -16.54 39.99 0.89
N GLY A 486 -15.33 40.02 0.27
CA GLY A 486 -14.15 39.29 0.72
C GLY A 486 -14.04 37.87 0.23
N ALA A 487 -14.86 37.46 -0.75
CA ALA A 487 -14.78 36.14 -1.37
C ALA A 487 -14.92 36.20 -2.91
N PHE A 488 -14.29 35.31 -3.61
CA PHE A 488 -14.53 35.04 -5.02
C PHE A 488 -15.68 34.06 -5.22
N THR A 489 -16.41 34.23 -6.32
CA THR A 489 -17.31 33.22 -6.86
C THR A 489 -16.59 32.54 -8.01
N VAL A 490 -16.28 31.23 -7.83
CA VAL A 490 -15.48 30.46 -8.76
C VAL A 490 -16.31 29.34 -9.36
N THR A 491 -16.46 29.34 -10.68
CA THR A 491 -17.10 28.23 -11.43
C THR A 491 -16.02 27.29 -11.95
N ALA A 492 -16.06 26.03 -11.54
CA ALA A 492 -15.13 25.01 -11.97
C ALA A 492 -15.31 24.64 -13.44
N PRO A 493 -14.23 24.36 -14.21
CA PRO A 493 -14.36 23.88 -15.57
C PRO A 493 -14.87 22.43 -15.61
N SER A 494 -15.57 22.06 -16.69
CA SER A 494 -16.27 20.77 -16.82
C SER A 494 -15.35 19.54 -16.71
N TRP A 495 -14.08 19.66 -17.10
CA TRP A 495 -13.08 18.57 -16.98
C TRP A 495 -12.48 18.41 -15.60
N ARG A 496 -12.87 19.24 -14.60
CA ARG A 496 -12.40 19.19 -13.20
C ARG A 496 -13.56 18.89 -12.24
N PRO A 497 -14.12 17.67 -12.29
CA PRO A 497 -15.19 17.27 -11.36
C PRO A 497 -14.73 17.14 -9.91
N ASP A 498 -13.45 17.13 -9.64
CA ASP A 498 -12.79 17.13 -8.35
C ASP A 498 -12.91 18.47 -7.61
N LEU A 499 -12.99 19.59 -8.33
CA LEU A 499 -13.08 20.93 -7.73
C LEU A 499 -14.49 21.17 -7.19
N THR A 500 -14.67 20.97 -5.90
CA THR A 500 -15.98 21.06 -5.21
C THR A 500 -15.96 21.92 -3.96
N LEU A 501 -14.80 22.14 -3.36
CA LEU A 501 -14.58 22.84 -2.09
C LEU A 501 -13.56 23.97 -2.23
N PRO A 502 -13.59 24.98 -1.34
CA PRO A 502 -12.57 26.04 -1.32
C PRO A 502 -11.13 25.49 -1.20
N ALA A 503 -10.93 24.39 -0.45
CA ALA A 503 -9.63 23.77 -0.28
C ALA A 503 -9.06 23.23 -1.61
N ASP A 504 -9.91 22.71 -2.51
CA ASP A 504 -9.50 22.23 -3.82
C ASP A 504 -8.93 23.39 -4.68
N LEU A 505 -9.55 24.57 -4.58
CA LEU A 505 -9.06 25.77 -5.26
C LEU A 505 -7.75 26.31 -4.65
N VAL A 506 -7.59 26.20 -3.32
CA VAL A 506 -6.32 26.55 -2.65
C VAL A 506 -5.19 25.65 -3.11
N GLU A 507 -5.45 24.37 -3.29
CA GLU A 507 -4.48 23.42 -3.82
C GLU A 507 -4.03 23.79 -5.25
N GLU A 508 -4.95 24.17 -6.13
CA GLU A 508 -4.62 24.64 -7.47
C GLU A 508 -3.74 25.89 -7.47
N VAL A 509 -4.04 26.85 -6.59
CA VAL A 509 -3.20 28.04 -6.43
C VAL A 509 -1.80 27.68 -5.94
N ALA A 510 -1.71 26.83 -4.91
CA ALA A 510 -0.42 26.41 -4.34
C ALA A 510 0.43 25.62 -5.34
N ARG A 511 -0.19 24.72 -6.11
CA ARG A 511 0.46 23.89 -7.12
C ARG A 511 1.05 24.72 -8.25
N LEU A 512 0.25 25.64 -8.80
CA LEU A 512 0.69 26.47 -9.95
C LEU A 512 1.64 27.59 -9.54
N ASP A 513 1.56 28.06 -8.30
CA ASP A 513 2.54 29.01 -7.77
C ASP A 513 3.87 28.34 -7.39
N GLY A 514 3.84 27.03 -7.13
CA GLY A 514 4.97 26.17 -6.77
C GLY A 514 5.00 25.87 -5.27
N TYR A 515 5.01 24.59 -4.93
CA TYR A 515 5.08 24.12 -3.54
C TYR A 515 6.36 24.54 -2.81
N ASP A 516 7.44 24.82 -3.53
CA ASP A 516 8.70 25.31 -2.97
C ASP A 516 8.56 26.70 -2.31
N ASN A 517 7.50 27.46 -2.67
CA ASN A 517 7.19 28.75 -2.07
C ASN A 517 6.51 28.60 -0.69
N ILE A 518 6.03 27.40 -0.32
CA ILE A 518 5.39 27.17 0.96
C ILE A 518 6.44 27.12 2.07
N PRO A 519 6.38 28.03 3.08
CA PRO A 519 7.38 28.08 4.13
C PRO A 519 7.35 26.87 5.04
N VAL A 520 8.52 26.32 5.34
CA VAL A 520 8.66 25.29 6.36
C VAL A 520 8.63 25.96 7.74
N ILE A 521 7.48 25.80 8.44
CA ILE A 521 7.32 26.33 9.79
C ILE A 521 7.44 25.18 10.79
N MET A 522 8.48 25.24 11.61
CA MET A 522 8.66 24.28 12.70
C MET A 522 7.62 24.53 13.78
N PRO A 523 6.76 23.55 14.11
CA PRO A 523 5.78 23.74 15.18
C PRO A 523 6.49 23.92 16.51
N THR A 524 6.10 24.96 17.24
CA THR A 524 6.60 25.19 18.60
C THR A 524 5.67 24.48 19.58
N ALA A 525 6.23 23.52 20.32
CA ALA A 525 5.47 22.86 21.37
C ALA A 525 5.05 23.87 22.45
N PRO A 526 3.78 23.93 22.85
CA PRO A 526 3.33 24.79 23.94
C PRO A 526 4.12 24.52 25.21
N ALA A 527 4.59 25.56 25.89
CA ALA A 527 5.30 25.41 27.14
C ALA A 527 4.42 24.72 28.20
N GLY A 528 5.00 23.85 28.99
CA GLY A 528 4.28 23.11 30.04
C GLY A 528 3.61 21.81 29.56
N HIS A 529 3.60 21.52 28.27
CA HIS A 529 3.17 20.24 27.74
C HIS A 529 4.39 19.33 27.53
N GLY A 530 4.37 18.17 28.12
CA GLY A 530 5.42 17.15 27.97
C GLY A 530 4.77 15.79 27.80
N LEU A 531 5.57 14.75 27.99
CA LEU A 531 5.06 13.37 27.99
C LEU A 531 4.05 13.18 29.14
N THR A 532 2.98 12.46 28.86
CA THR A 532 2.05 12.00 29.89
C THR A 532 2.78 11.05 30.88
N THR A 533 2.21 10.86 32.08
CA THR A 533 2.74 9.89 33.04
C THR A 533 2.91 8.51 32.45
N ALA A 534 1.93 8.04 31.68
CA ALA A 534 1.99 6.74 31.00
C ALA A 534 3.11 6.66 29.94
N GLN A 535 3.32 7.72 29.15
CA GLN A 535 4.42 7.78 28.19
C GLN A 535 5.79 7.77 28.86
N LYS A 536 5.96 8.54 29.97
CA LYS A 536 7.18 8.54 30.76
C LYS A 536 7.43 7.17 31.39
N ALA A 537 6.40 6.54 31.95
CA ALA A 537 6.50 5.23 32.56
C ALA A 537 6.95 4.15 31.57
N ARG A 538 6.39 4.11 30.38
CA ARG A 538 6.81 3.17 29.32
C ARG A 538 8.28 3.37 28.94
N ARG A 539 8.73 4.62 28.75
CA ARG A 539 10.14 4.92 28.45
C ARG A 539 11.08 4.50 29.58
N LEU A 540 10.70 4.77 30.84
CA LEU A 540 11.50 4.35 31.99
C LEU A 540 11.56 2.83 32.13
N ALA A 541 10.46 2.13 31.83
CA ALA A 541 10.41 0.67 31.86
C ALA A 541 11.32 0.06 30.79
N ALA A 542 11.24 0.55 29.55
CA ALA A 542 12.12 0.10 28.47
C ALA A 542 13.60 0.36 28.80
N ALA A 543 13.94 1.57 29.30
CA ALA A 543 15.29 1.91 29.72
C ALA A 543 15.80 1.00 30.85
N ALA A 544 14.97 0.68 31.86
CA ALA A 544 15.32 -0.19 32.95
C ALA A 544 15.65 -1.64 32.51
N LEU A 545 14.96 -2.12 31.46
CA LEU A 545 15.23 -3.44 30.86
C LEU A 545 16.49 -3.42 29.99
N ALA A 546 16.65 -2.39 29.17
CA ALA A 546 17.84 -2.21 28.35
C ALA A 546 19.11 -2.04 29.20
N ASP A 547 19.07 -1.21 30.26
CA ASP A 547 20.14 -1.07 31.25
C ASP A 547 20.44 -2.39 31.99
N GLY A 548 19.41 -3.26 32.08
CA GLY A 548 19.56 -4.62 32.61
C GLY A 548 20.24 -5.59 31.65
N GLY A 549 20.49 -5.20 30.42
CA GLY A 549 21.14 -6.00 29.37
C GLY A 549 20.18 -6.75 28.43
N LEU A 550 18.89 -6.42 28.44
CA LEU A 550 17.94 -6.97 27.44
C LEU A 550 17.95 -6.15 26.16
N VAL A 551 17.68 -6.81 25.06
CA VAL A 551 17.50 -6.18 23.73
C VAL A 551 16.03 -5.99 23.46
N GLU A 552 15.61 -4.76 23.13
CA GLU A 552 14.26 -4.47 22.69
C GLU A 552 14.05 -5.01 21.29
N VAL A 553 12.91 -5.63 21.06
CA VAL A 553 12.46 -6.14 19.75
C VAL A 553 11.06 -5.62 19.47
N GLU A 554 10.72 -5.52 18.20
CA GLU A 554 9.38 -5.19 17.74
C GLU A 554 8.85 -6.34 16.87
N SER A 555 7.62 -6.74 17.11
CA SER A 555 6.91 -7.73 16.31
C SER A 555 5.52 -7.25 15.91
N TYR A 556 5.05 -7.71 14.74
CA TYR A 556 3.67 -7.45 14.35
C TYR A 556 2.70 -8.11 15.34
N PRO A 557 1.56 -7.48 15.62
CA PRO A 557 0.57 -8.01 16.57
C PRO A 557 -0.26 -9.17 16.00
N PHE A 558 0.05 -9.60 14.79
CA PHE A 558 -0.66 -10.66 14.07
C PHE A 558 -0.07 -12.02 14.41
N VAL A 559 -0.93 -12.95 14.82
CA VAL A 559 -0.50 -14.27 15.30
C VAL A 559 -1.29 -15.40 14.65
N SER A 560 -0.64 -16.54 14.53
CA SER A 560 -1.27 -17.81 14.23
C SER A 560 -1.90 -18.41 15.52
N ASP A 561 -2.53 -19.58 15.42
CA ASP A 561 -3.00 -20.34 16.58
C ASP A 561 -1.80 -20.92 17.35
N THR A 562 -1.20 -20.10 18.21
CA THR A 562 -0.05 -20.48 19.05
C THR A 562 -0.45 -21.03 20.41
N TRP A 563 -1.73 -21.00 20.78
CA TRP A 563 -2.21 -21.31 22.12
C TRP A 563 -1.93 -22.77 22.53
N ASP A 564 -2.11 -23.73 21.62
CA ASP A 564 -1.78 -25.14 21.88
C ASP A 564 -0.29 -25.35 22.10
N ARG A 565 0.57 -24.60 21.35
CA ARG A 565 2.03 -24.62 21.53
C ARG A 565 2.46 -24.09 22.90
N GLN A 566 1.70 -23.12 23.43
CA GLN A 566 1.89 -22.58 24.78
C GLN A 566 1.28 -23.45 25.87
N GLY A 567 0.43 -24.39 25.52
CA GLY A 567 -0.32 -25.21 26.48
C GLY A 567 -1.46 -24.46 27.16
N ILE A 568 -2.00 -23.44 26.53
CA ILE A 568 -3.16 -22.67 27.01
C ILE A 568 -4.43 -23.50 26.83
N PRO A 569 -5.27 -23.70 27.88
CA PRO A 569 -6.50 -24.48 27.82
C PRO A 569 -7.50 -23.95 26.78
N ALA A 570 -8.40 -24.82 26.29
CA ALA A 570 -9.38 -24.44 25.26
C ALA A 570 -10.43 -23.43 25.76
N ASP A 571 -10.72 -23.41 27.05
CA ASP A 571 -11.66 -22.51 27.73
C ASP A 571 -10.99 -21.27 28.35
N ASP A 572 -9.69 -21.06 28.10
CA ASP A 572 -8.97 -19.90 28.62
C ASP A 572 -9.34 -18.62 27.87
N PRO A 573 -9.63 -17.50 28.57
CA PRO A 573 -9.98 -16.23 27.92
C PRO A 573 -8.92 -15.70 26.97
N ARG A 574 -7.65 -16.11 27.09
CA ARG A 574 -6.58 -15.73 26.14
C ARG A 574 -6.78 -16.31 24.73
N ARG A 575 -7.66 -17.31 24.57
CA ARG A 575 -8.08 -17.82 23.25
C ARG A 575 -9.19 -17.02 22.60
N GLU A 576 -9.86 -16.16 23.34
CA GLU A 576 -10.85 -15.23 22.79
C GLU A 576 -10.16 -14.09 22.04
N ALA A 577 -9.44 -14.43 20.96
CA ALA A 577 -8.69 -13.46 20.16
C ALA A 577 -9.57 -12.87 19.05
N LEU A 578 -9.28 -11.64 18.67
CA LEU A 578 -9.94 -10.97 17.55
C LEU A 578 -9.37 -11.47 16.24
N ARG A 579 -10.25 -11.96 15.36
CA ARG A 579 -9.88 -12.37 14.01
C ARG A 579 -10.04 -11.21 13.05
N LEU A 580 -9.00 -10.93 12.27
CA LEU A 580 -9.04 -9.92 11.19
C LEU A 580 -9.92 -10.41 10.05
N ARG A 581 -10.71 -9.52 9.47
CA ARG A 581 -11.57 -9.82 8.32
C ARG A 581 -10.75 -10.03 7.03
N ASN A 582 -9.66 -9.29 6.88
CA ASN A 582 -8.77 -9.32 5.73
C ASN A 582 -7.30 -9.36 6.21
N PRO A 583 -6.82 -10.49 6.77
CA PRO A 583 -5.45 -10.60 7.27
C PRO A 583 -4.44 -10.44 6.11
N MET A 584 -3.27 -9.88 6.40
CA MET A 584 -2.16 -9.78 5.44
C MET A 584 -1.58 -11.16 5.09
N ALA A 585 -1.64 -12.12 6.05
CA ALA A 585 -1.23 -13.51 5.88
C ALA A 585 -2.29 -14.43 6.47
N ASP A 586 -2.73 -15.41 5.71
CA ASP A 586 -3.83 -16.32 6.09
C ASP A 586 -3.49 -17.19 7.31
N ASP A 587 -2.21 -17.44 7.56
CA ASP A 587 -1.69 -18.21 8.68
C ASP A 587 -1.56 -17.40 9.98
N ALA A 588 -1.71 -16.06 9.94
CA ALA A 588 -1.64 -15.17 11.10
C ALA A 588 -2.87 -14.22 11.18
N PRO A 589 -4.10 -14.74 11.24
CA PRO A 589 -5.30 -13.92 11.15
C PRO A 589 -5.77 -13.30 12.48
N TRP A 590 -5.09 -13.57 13.60
CA TRP A 590 -5.54 -13.16 14.93
C TRP A 590 -4.69 -12.02 15.49
N LEU A 591 -5.30 -11.14 16.29
CA LEU A 591 -4.55 -10.20 17.12
C LEU A 591 -4.09 -10.88 18.41
N ARG A 592 -2.82 -10.67 18.80
CA ARG A 592 -2.23 -11.25 20.02
C ARG A 592 -2.98 -10.82 21.27
N THR A 593 -3.17 -11.75 22.20
CA THR A 593 -3.79 -11.53 23.51
C THR A 593 -2.75 -11.45 24.64
N THR A 594 -1.52 -11.86 24.36
CA THR A 594 -0.33 -11.74 25.20
C THR A 594 0.88 -11.40 24.34
N VAL A 595 1.85 -10.64 24.88
CA VAL A 595 3.10 -10.34 24.15
C VAL A 595 3.94 -11.61 23.94
N LEU A 596 3.77 -12.63 24.79
CA LEU A 596 4.46 -13.91 24.64
C LEU A 596 4.04 -14.67 23.37
N ASP A 597 2.85 -14.41 22.77
CA ASP A 597 2.42 -15.00 21.50
C ASP A 597 3.45 -14.78 20.38
N THR A 598 4.08 -13.60 20.34
CA THR A 598 5.06 -13.23 19.33
C THR A 598 6.50 -13.40 19.80
N LEU A 599 6.79 -13.07 21.07
CA LEU A 599 8.17 -13.13 21.61
C LEU A 599 8.75 -14.54 21.66
N LEU A 600 7.95 -15.58 21.92
CA LEU A 600 8.42 -16.96 21.92
C LEU A 600 8.89 -17.40 20.53
N ASP A 601 8.21 -16.99 19.47
CA ASP A 601 8.63 -17.24 18.09
C ASP A 601 9.88 -16.43 17.71
N VAL A 602 9.98 -15.18 18.15
CA VAL A 602 11.20 -14.35 17.95
C VAL A 602 12.40 -15.00 18.64
N ALA A 603 12.26 -15.44 19.90
CA ALA A 603 13.31 -16.11 20.62
C ALA A 603 13.72 -17.43 19.94
N GLY A 604 12.76 -18.28 19.56
CA GLY A 604 13.03 -19.54 18.84
C GLY A 604 13.75 -19.32 17.51
N ARG A 605 13.37 -18.28 16.76
CA ARG A 605 14.05 -17.90 15.52
C ARG A 605 15.50 -17.49 15.76
N ASN A 606 15.76 -16.72 16.81
CA ASN A 606 17.13 -16.34 17.19
C ASN A 606 17.97 -17.57 17.56
N VAL A 607 17.44 -18.46 18.40
CA VAL A 607 18.11 -19.70 18.78
C VAL A 607 18.40 -20.58 17.55
N SER A 608 17.46 -20.72 16.63
CA SER A 608 17.65 -21.50 15.39
C SER A 608 18.72 -20.92 14.46
N ARG A 609 19.02 -19.61 14.60
CA ARG A 609 20.10 -18.91 13.88
C ARG A 609 21.41 -18.90 14.65
N SER A 610 21.57 -19.80 15.64
CA SER A 610 22.79 -19.98 16.46
C SER A 610 23.06 -18.85 17.46
N ASN A 611 22.08 -18.00 17.79
CA ASN A 611 22.19 -17.09 18.92
C ASN A 611 21.85 -17.88 20.20
N ALA A 612 22.91 -18.37 20.88
CA ALA A 612 22.74 -19.26 22.05
C ALA A 612 22.20 -18.51 23.28
N ASP A 613 22.62 -17.26 23.47
CA ASP A 613 22.26 -16.42 24.59
C ASP A 613 21.32 -15.33 24.15
N VAL A 614 20.04 -15.47 24.49
CA VAL A 614 18.96 -14.55 24.05
C VAL A 614 18.29 -13.95 25.28
N ALA A 615 18.34 -12.63 25.39
CA ALA A 615 17.63 -11.86 26.40
C ALA A 615 16.93 -10.68 25.69
N ILE A 616 15.66 -10.85 25.42
CA ILE A 616 14.86 -9.91 24.61
C ILE A 616 13.61 -9.46 25.38
N PHE A 617 13.12 -8.27 25.05
CA PHE A 617 11.84 -7.77 25.53
C PHE A 617 11.11 -6.97 24.45
N GLU A 618 9.79 -6.80 24.61
CA GLU A 618 8.95 -5.97 23.77
C GLU A 618 7.97 -5.18 24.64
N VAL A 619 7.81 -3.88 24.33
CA VAL A 619 6.78 -2.99 24.91
C VAL A 619 5.68 -2.82 23.89
N ALA A 620 4.54 -3.44 24.10
CA ALA A 620 3.53 -3.54 23.08
C ALA A 620 2.10 -3.60 23.63
N LYS A 621 1.15 -3.36 22.74
CA LYS A 621 -0.27 -3.57 23.02
C LYS A 621 -0.67 -5.01 22.78
N VAL A 622 -1.60 -5.49 23.60
CA VAL A 622 -2.36 -6.71 23.38
C VAL A 622 -3.84 -6.35 23.13
N ALA A 623 -4.57 -7.20 22.43
CA ALA A 623 -5.97 -6.97 22.15
C ALA A 623 -6.85 -7.92 22.98
N ARG A 624 -7.81 -7.35 23.69
CA ARG A 624 -8.84 -8.14 24.43
C ARG A 624 -10.20 -7.85 23.85
N PRO A 625 -11.03 -8.84 23.52
CA PRO A 625 -12.38 -8.61 23.05
C PRO A 625 -13.13 -7.69 24.01
N ALA A 626 -13.82 -6.70 23.46
CA ALA A 626 -14.81 -5.93 24.19
C ALA A 626 -16.20 -6.33 23.71
N GLY A 627 -17.23 -5.79 24.32
CA GLY A 627 -18.62 -6.15 24.05
C GLY A 627 -19.03 -6.11 22.55
N THR A 628 -20.29 -6.21 22.26
CA THR A 628 -20.84 -6.31 20.91
C THR A 628 -20.59 -5.04 20.10
N VAL A 629 -19.98 -5.20 18.94
CA VAL A 629 -19.92 -4.13 17.92
C VAL A 629 -21.35 -3.85 17.43
N PRO A 630 -21.78 -2.59 17.25
CA PRO A 630 -23.08 -2.27 16.65
C PRO A 630 -23.26 -3.00 15.31
N ALA A 631 -24.45 -3.57 15.08
CA ALA A 631 -24.77 -4.28 13.86
C ALA A 631 -24.79 -3.35 12.63
N ASP A 632 -25.24 -2.10 12.85
CA ASP A 632 -25.36 -1.10 11.81
C ASP A 632 -24.20 -0.12 11.92
N LEU A 633 -23.39 -0.04 10.86
CA LEU A 633 -22.36 0.99 10.72
C LEU A 633 -23.00 2.24 10.11
N PRO A 634 -22.57 3.44 10.54
CA PRO A 634 -23.09 4.67 9.97
C PRO A 634 -22.75 4.77 8.49
N GLY A 635 -23.66 5.35 7.70
CA GLY A 635 -23.41 5.70 6.31
C GLY A 635 -22.30 6.77 6.18
N ALA A 636 -21.74 6.90 4.98
CA ALA A 636 -20.73 7.93 4.72
C ALA A 636 -21.33 9.32 4.38
N ASP A 637 -22.65 9.38 4.20
CA ASP A 637 -23.44 10.53 3.75
C ASP A 637 -24.04 11.35 4.92
N GLU A 638 -24.06 10.79 6.14
CA GLU A 638 -24.59 11.44 7.32
C GLU A 638 -23.59 11.41 8.47
N ARG A 639 -23.58 12.48 9.27
CA ARG A 639 -22.84 12.48 10.54
C ARG A 639 -23.55 11.52 11.51
N PRO A 640 -22.84 10.52 12.10
CA PRO A 640 -23.43 9.63 13.09
C PRO A 640 -23.95 10.40 14.29
N SER A 641 -25.03 9.89 14.92
CA SER A 641 -25.51 10.43 16.21
C SER A 641 -24.49 10.19 17.33
N ASP A 642 -24.57 10.98 18.40
CA ASP A 642 -23.67 10.82 19.56
C ASP A 642 -23.86 9.43 20.21
N GLU A 643 -25.07 8.86 20.19
CA GLU A 643 -25.35 7.50 20.66
C GLU A 643 -24.68 6.43 19.80
N MET A 644 -24.68 6.61 18.48
CA MET A 644 -23.99 5.71 17.54
C MET A 644 -22.49 5.79 17.75
N LEU A 645 -21.92 6.99 17.91
CA LEU A 645 -20.49 7.16 18.20
C LEU A 645 -20.10 6.49 19.52
N ALA A 646 -20.91 6.67 20.59
CA ALA A 646 -20.67 6.03 21.87
C ALA A 646 -20.74 4.49 21.77
N ALA A 647 -21.67 3.96 20.98
CA ALA A 647 -21.79 2.52 20.74
C ALA A 647 -20.59 1.97 19.96
N LEU A 648 -20.11 2.70 18.95
CA LEU A 648 -18.89 2.35 18.20
C LEU A 648 -17.66 2.36 19.10
N GLU A 649 -17.48 3.39 19.94
CA GLU A 649 -16.39 3.47 20.91
C GLU A 649 -16.43 2.33 21.93
N ALA A 650 -17.60 1.99 22.43
CA ALA A 650 -17.78 0.84 23.36
C ALA A 650 -17.46 -0.51 22.71
N GLY A 651 -17.58 -0.61 21.39
CA GLY A 651 -17.21 -1.79 20.59
C GLY A 651 -15.70 -1.92 20.32
N ILE A 652 -14.91 -0.87 20.57
CA ILE A 652 -13.45 -0.92 20.36
C ILE A 652 -12.84 -1.88 21.40
N PRO A 653 -12.03 -2.87 20.97
CA PRO A 653 -11.38 -3.80 21.90
C PRO A 653 -10.45 -3.07 22.87
N ALA A 654 -10.39 -3.52 24.10
CA ALA A 654 -9.41 -3.04 25.07
C ALA A 654 -8.00 -3.40 24.57
N GLN A 655 -7.10 -2.41 24.56
CA GLN A 655 -5.73 -2.55 24.08
C GLN A 655 -4.72 -2.09 25.14
N PRO A 656 -4.61 -2.81 26.28
CA PRO A 656 -3.67 -2.46 27.32
C PRO A 656 -2.21 -2.63 26.85
N TRP A 657 -1.34 -1.80 27.40
CA TRP A 657 0.10 -1.93 27.20
C TRP A 657 0.67 -3.03 28.09
N HIS A 658 1.38 -3.96 27.48
CA HIS A 658 2.14 -4.99 28.17
C HIS A 658 3.62 -4.89 27.85
N ILE A 659 4.45 -5.44 28.72
CA ILE A 659 5.85 -5.71 28.46
C ILE A 659 6.07 -7.20 28.62
N GLY A 660 6.53 -7.87 27.56
CA GLY A 660 6.99 -9.26 27.61
C GLY A 660 8.51 -9.34 27.57
N GLY A 661 9.07 -10.39 28.17
CA GLY A 661 10.48 -10.72 28.01
C GLY A 661 10.73 -12.21 27.99
N VAL A 662 11.75 -12.64 27.22
CA VAL A 662 12.19 -14.02 27.10
C VAL A 662 13.72 -14.09 27.30
N LEU A 663 14.14 -15.01 28.17
CA LEU A 663 15.54 -15.20 28.60
C LEU A 663 15.95 -16.64 28.35
N THR A 664 17.06 -16.87 27.66
CA THR A 664 17.62 -18.19 27.44
C THR A 664 19.14 -18.13 27.29
N GLY A 665 19.84 -19.23 27.58
CA GLY A 665 21.29 -19.27 27.50
C GLY A 665 21.95 -18.76 28.77
N GLN A 666 23.08 -18.07 28.63
CA GLN A 666 23.92 -17.62 29.76
C GLN A 666 23.60 -16.17 30.15
N ALA A 667 23.23 -15.96 31.41
CA ALA A 667 23.13 -14.62 32.00
C ALA A 667 24.53 -14.03 32.27
N VAL A 668 25.49 -14.88 32.54
CA VAL A 668 26.90 -14.51 32.70
C VAL A 668 27.71 -15.50 31.86
N PRO A 669 28.35 -15.06 30.77
CA PRO A 669 29.19 -15.93 29.96
C PRO A 669 30.46 -16.35 30.75
N ALA A 670 31.02 -17.51 30.42
CA ALA A 670 32.29 -17.96 30.98
C ALA A 670 33.40 -16.98 30.62
N GLY A 671 34.17 -16.56 31.62
CA GLY A 671 35.24 -15.61 31.43
C GLY A 671 36.35 -15.78 32.46
N VAL A 672 37.43 -14.97 32.36
CA VAL A 672 38.56 -15.00 33.26
C VAL A 672 38.15 -14.61 34.69
N LEU A 673 37.13 -13.78 34.84
CA LEU A 673 36.72 -13.22 36.13
C LEU A 673 35.49 -13.89 36.74
N ALA A 674 34.74 -14.68 35.95
CA ALA A 674 33.47 -15.27 36.37
C ALA A 674 33.24 -16.65 35.74
N ASN A 675 32.62 -17.55 36.50
CA ASN A 675 32.08 -18.79 35.97
C ASN A 675 30.77 -18.51 35.18
N ALA A 676 30.48 -19.33 34.18
CA ALA A 676 29.23 -19.26 33.46
C ALA A 676 28.02 -19.46 34.38
N ARG A 677 26.98 -18.65 34.21
CA ARG A 677 25.70 -18.80 34.91
C ARG A 677 24.56 -18.68 33.89
N ALA A 678 23.75 -19.70 33.80
CA ALA A 678 22.57 -19.67 32.97
C ALA A 678 21.47 -18.76 33.56
N TYR A 679 20.58 -18.24 32.70
CA TYR A 679 19.36 -17.59 33.16
C TYR A 679 18.48 -18.56 33.93
N ASP A 680 17.81 -18.05 34.95
CA ASP A 680 16.81 -18.79 35.73
C ASP A 680 15.58 -17.93 36.06
N TRP A 681 14.62 -18.52 36.79
CA TRP A 681 13.39 -17.83 37.19
C TRP A 681 13.62 -16.56 38.02
N ALA A 682 14.71 -16.51 38.76
CA ALA A 682 15.03 -15.35 39.60
C ALA A 682 15.44 -14.14 38.74
N ASP A 683 16.11 -14.38 37.64
CA ASP A 683 16.43 -13.31 36.66
C ASP A 683 15.15 -12.72 36.05
N ALA A 684 14.21 -13.57 35.62
CA ALA A 684 12.93 -13.11 35.09
C ALA A 684 12.17 -12.24 36.10
N LEU A 685 12.15 -12.65 37.36
CA LEU A 685 11.53 -11.90 38.45
C LEU A 685 12.28 -10.59 38.78
N GLU A 686 13.60 -10.59 38.69
CA GLU A 686 14.42 -9.39 38.90
C GLU A 686 14.14 -8.32 37.84
N TYR A 687 13.94 -8.68 36.57
CA TYR A 687 13.56 -7.72 35.54
C TYR A 687 12.21 -7.06 35.81
N VAL A 688 11.21 -7.81 36.27
CA VAL A 688 9.92 -7.23 36.71
C VAL A 688 10.14 -6.26 37.89
N ARG A 689 10.98 -6.60 38.84
CA ARG A 689 11.32 -5.73 39.97
C ARG A 689 12.07 -4.47 39.56
N ARG A 690 12.96 -4.54 38.56
CA ARG A 690 13.67 -3.38 37.99
C ARG A 690 12.72 -2.42 37.37
N VAL A 691 11.76 -2.90 36.55
CA VAL A 691 10.72 -2.08 35.98
C VAL A 691 9.91 -1.40 37.08
N ALA A 692 9.38 -2.15 38.03
CA ALA A 692 8.59 -1.61 39.13
C ALA A 692 9.37 -0.58 39.97
N SER A 693 10.63 -0.88 40.30
CA SER A 693 11.50 0.05 41.04
C SER A 693 11.78 1.33 40.25
N GLY A 694 12.05 1.21 38.94
CA GLY A 694 12.25 2.37 38.07
C GLY A 694 11.03 3.28 38.02
N LEU A 695 9.82 2.74 38.24
CA LEU A 695 8.56 3.48 38.32
C LEU A 695 8.19 3.91 39.74
N GLY A 696 9.01 3.62 40.73
CA GLY A 696 8.74 3.92 42.14
C GLY A 696 7.66 3.05 42.78
N VAL A 697 7.29 1.93 42.15
CA VAL A 697 6.25 1.02 42.61
C VAL A 697 6.85 -0.15 43.37
N ARG A 698 6.32 -0.42 44.59
CA ARG A 698 6.77 -1.57 45.41
C ARG A 698 5.88 -2.77 45.12
N VAL A 699 6.46 -3.83 44.60
CA VAL A 699 5.78 -5.09 44.27
C VAL A 699 6.01 -6.14 45.34
N GLU A 700 5.03 -7.01 45.54
CA GLU A 700 5.11 -8.22 46.35
C GLU A 700 5.00 -9.44 45.42
N VAL A 701 5.51 -10.60 45.87
CA VAL A 701 5.66 -11.81 45.08
C VAL A 701 5.05 -13.00 45.80
N THR A 702 4.32 -13.85 45.11
CA THR A 702 3.83 -15.13 45.60
C THR A 702 3.94 -16.22 44.54
N ARG A 703 3.73 -17.47 44.88
CA ARG A 703 3.58 -18.53 43.88
C ARG A 703 2.31 -18.29 43.05
N ALA A 704 2.41 -18.44 41.75
CA ALA A 704 1.25 -18.27 40.86
C ALA A 704 0.32 -19.49 40.88
N TRP A 705 0.83 -20.67 41.16
CA TRP A 705 0.07 -21.90 41.24
C TRP A 705 0.44 -22.71 42.49
N MET A 706 -0.50 -23.36 43.12
CA MET A 706 -0.31 -24.26 44.27
C MET A 706 -1.42 -25.34 44.25
N ASP A 707 -1.03 -26.58 44.63
CA ASP A 707 -1.99 -27.71 44.76
C ASP A 707 -2.99 -27.45 45.90
N GLU A 708 -2.54 -26.82 46.97
CA GLU A 708 -3.36 -26.49 48.13
C GLU A 708 -3.10 -25.05 48.57
N VAL A 709 -4.16 -24.30 48.89
CA VAL A 709 -4.04 -22.94 49.42
C VAL A 709 -3.64 -23.02 50.90
N PRO A 710 -2.47 -22.47 51.33
CA PRO A 710 -2.07 -22.50 52.72
C PRO A 710 -3.13 -21.80 53.63
N THR A 711 -3.55 -22.47 54.68
CA THR A 711 -4.53 -21.98 55.66
C THR A 711 -3.95 -21.09 56.74
N HIS A 712 -2.82 -20.43 56.49
CA HIS A 712 -2.18 -19.58 57.45
C HIS A 712 -2.95 -18.30 57.72
N LYS A 713 -3.17 -17.97 59.01
CA LYS A 713 -3.73 -16.70 59.44
C LYS A 713 -2.73 -15.59 59.16
N GLY A 714 -3.00 -14.77 58.20
CA GLY A 714 -2.12 -13.64 57.86
C GLY A 714 -2.79 -12.62 56.96
N ALA A 715 -2.06 -11.58 56.49
CA ALA A 715 -2.56 -10.64 55.52
C ALA A 715 -2.99 -11.36 54.24
N PRO A 716 -4.06 -10.94 53.58
CA PRO A 716 -4.54 -11.59 52.37
C PRO A 716 -3.47 -11.63 51.28
N MET A 717 -3.32 -12.78 50.64
CA MET A 717 -2.46 -13.00 49.47
C MET A 717 -3.37 -13.31 48.29
N PRO A 718 -2.96 -13.00 47.03
CA PRO A 718 -3.72 -13.42 45.85
C PRO A 718 -3.94 -14.94 45.92
N ALA A 719 -5.16 -15.37 45.60
CA ALA A 719 -5.42 -16.80 45.49
C ALA A 719 -4.57 -17.38 44.36
N PRO A 720 -3.73 -18.40 44.61
CA PRO A 720 -2.99 -19.06 43.55
C PRO A 720 -3.96 -19.81 42.62
N ALA A 721 -3.53 -20.03 41.39
CA ALA A 721 -4.27 -20.88 40.47
C ALA A 721 -4.26 -22.33 40.99
N THR A 722 -5.40 -22.99 40.93
CA THR A 722 -5.56 -24.40 41.33
C THR A 722 -5.43 -25.36 40.13
N ASP A 723 -5.49 -24.83 38.92
CA ASP A 723 -5.19 -25.55 37.69
C ASP A 723 -3.79 -25.17 37.18
N PRO A 724 -2.85 -26.12 37.01
CA PRO A 724 -1.53 -25.87 36.47
C PRO A 724 -1.55 -25.22 35.08
N ALA A 725 -2.58 -25.49 34.28
CA ALA A 725 -2.73 -24.95 32.93
C ALA A 725 -3.08 -23.44 32.93
N ALA A 726 -3.66 -22.92 34.00
CA ALA A 726 -3.98 -21.49 34.13
C ALA A 726 -2.74 -20.59 34.12
N VAL A 727 -1.54 -21.12 34.41
CA VAL A 727 -0.27 -20.37 34.35
C VAL A 727 0.53 -20.62 33.07
N ALA A 728 -0.04 -21.34 32.07
CA ALA A 728 0.63 -21.55 30.78
C ALA A 728 1.01 -20.20 30.13
N PRO A 729 2.20 -20.12 29.46
CA PRO A 729 3.15 -21.16 29.10
C PRO A 729 4.17 -21.54 30.19
N PHE A 730 4.04 -21.01 31.41
CA PHE A 730 5.00 -21.20 32.48
C PHE A 730 4.95 -22.60 33.14
N HIS A 731 6.04 -22.98 33.74
CA HIS A 731 6.14 -24.19 34.59
C HIS A 731 5.39 -23.95 35.90
N PRO A 732 4.39 -24.75 36.29
CA PRO A 732 3.54 -24.45 37.44
C PRO A 732 4.35 -24.32 38.77
N GLY A 733 5.37 -25.16 38.98
CA GLY A 733 6.20 -25.12 40.19
C GLY A 733 7.27 -24.04 40.20
N ARG A 734 7.46 -23.25 39.10
CA ARG A 734 8.55 -22.25 38.96
C ARG A 734 8.04 -20.96 38.31
N VAL A 735 6.86 -20.55 38.66
CA VAL A 735 6.26 -19.28 38.22
C VAL A 735 5.80 -18.47 39.42
N ALA A 736 6.08 -17.20 39.39
CA ALA A 736 5.69 -16.22 40.37
C ALA A 736 4.57 -15.30 39.84
N ARG A 737 3.62 -14.99 40.68
CA ARG A 737 2.66 -13.92 40.53
C ARG A 737 3.19 -12.69 41.25
N VAL A 738 3.24 -11.56 40.54
CA VAL A 738 3.70 -10.29 41.08
C VAL A 738 2.52 -9.34 41.20
N PHE A 739 2.37 -8.71 42.38
CA PHE A 739 1.22 -7.86 42.65
C PHE A 739 1.62 -6.62 43.47
N VAL A 740 0.77 -5.62 43.46
CA VAL A 740 0.87 -4.42 44.29
C VAL A 740 -0.23 -4.44 45.34
N ARG A 741 0.08 -4.07 46.55
CA ARG A 741 -0.91 -3.94 47.62
C ARG A 741 -1.43 -2.52 47.69
N ALA A 742 -2.63 -2.30 47.23
CA ALA A 742 -3.36 -1.03 47.22
C ALA A 742 -4.37 -0.99 48.40
N GLY A 743 -3.90 -0.67 49.58
CA GLY A 743 -4.75 -0.71 50.79
C GLY A 743 -5.16 -2.16 51.17
N ARG A 744 -6.43 -2.51 50.95
CA ARG A 744 -6.96 -3.86 51.16
C ARG A 744 -6.97 -4.70 49.87
N ASP A 745 -6.83 -4.05 48.72
CA ASP A 745 -6.90 -4.70 47.41
C ASP A 745 -5.52 -5.16 46.97
N LEU A 746 -5.52 -6.19 46.13
CA LEU A 746 -4.31 -6.77 45.52
C LEU A 746 -4.47 -6.63 44.01
N VAL A 747 -3.57 -5.85 43.42
CA VAL A 747 -3.55 -5.59 41.98
C VAL A 747 -2.44 -6.43 41.34
N ASP A 748 -2.81 -7.40 40.52
CA ASP A 748 -1.87 -8.19 39.75
C ASP A 748 -1.22 -7.34 38.68
N VAL A 749 0.08 -7.44 38.55
CA VAL A 749 0.86 -6.64 37.60
C VAL A 749 1.78 -7.46 36.70
N ALA A 750 2.15 -8.70 37.10
CA ALA A 750 2.98 -9.53 36.25
C ALA A 750 2.96 -11.03 36.63
N LEU A 751 3.34 -11.86 35.63
CA LEU A 751 3.82 -13.23 35.82
C LEU A 751 5.28 -13.31 35.39
N ALA A 752 6.09 -14.07 36.11
CA ALA A 752 7.50 -14.31 35.78
C ALA A 752 7.99 -15.69 36.25
N GLY A 753 8.76 -16.39 35.42
CA GLY A 753 9.26 -17.72 35.79
C GLY A 753 9.84 -18.51 34.62
N GLU A 754 10.09 -19.81 34.88
CA GLU A 754 10.55 -20.74 33.84
C GLU A 754 9.35 -21.13 32.94
N LEU A 755 9.62 -21.26 31.63
CA LEU A 755 8.66 -21.83 30.69
C LEU A 755 8.50 -23.35 30.95
N SER A 756 7.33 -23.87 30.65
CA SER A 756 7.08 -25.31 30.71
C SER A 756 7.96 -26.06 29.70
N PRO A 757 8.38 -27.30 30.01
CA PRO A 757 9.15 -28.11 29.08
C PRO A 757 8.44 -28.36 27.75
N ALA A 758 7.09 -28.36 27.75
CA ALA A 758 6.27 -28.50 26.54
C ALA A 758 6.38 -27.25 25.66
N ALA A 759 6.22 -26.04 26.24
CA ALA A 759 6.36 -24.79 25.54
C ALA A 759 7.80 -24.62 24.98
N CYS A 760 8.86 -24.89 25.79
CA CYS A 760 10.22 -24.84 25.28
C CYS A 760 10.42 -25.71 24.04
N ARG A 761 9.91 -26.95 24.01
CA ARG A 761 10.01 -27.83 22.84
C ARG A 761 9.22 -27.30 21.65
N ALA A 762 8.00 -26.80 21.88
CA ALA A 762 7.12 -26.33 20.82
C ALA A 762 7.64 -25.09 20.11
N PHE A 763 8.42 -24.24 20.82
CA PHE A 763 9.02 -23.03 20.25
C PHE A 763 10.52 -23.19 19.93
N GLY A 764 11.10 -24.40 20.04
CA GLY A 764 12.51 -24.63 19.75
C GLY A 764 13.46 -23.94 20.71
N LEU A 765 13.02 -23.68 21.94
CA LEU A 765 13.83 -23.02 22.97
C LEU A 765 14.60 -24.05 23.82
N PRO A 766 15.78 -23.69 24.32
CA PRO A 766 16.50 -24.50 25.29
C PRO A 766 15.65 -24.82 26.55
N ALA A 767 15.92 -25.94 27.18
CA ALA A 767 15.29 -26.29 28.45
C ALA A 767 15.56 -25.21 29.51
N ARG A 768 14.57 -24.93 30.35
CA ARG A 768 14.64 -23.93 31.42
C ARG A 768 14.75 -22.48 30.95
N SER A 769 14.38 -22.19 29.67
CA SER A 769 14.17 -20.80 29.26
C SER A 769 13.14 -20.14 30.18
N CYS A 770 13.33 -18.85 30.42
CA CYS A 770 12.51 -18.08 31.35
C CYS A 770 11.76 -16.96 30.56
N ALA A 771 10.65 -16.53 31.12
CA ALA A 771 9.86 -15.41 30.55
C ALA A 771 9.24 -14.59 31.67
N PHE A 772 8.82 -13.39 31.31
CA PHE A 772 7.93 -12.56 32.13
C PHE A 772 6.96 -11.79 31.24
N GLU A 773 5.81 -11.44 31.79
CA GLU A 773 4.86 -10.50 31.18
C GLU A 773 4.30 -9.56 32.23
N ILE A 774 4.39 -8.25 31.97
CA ILE A 774 3.96 -7.16 32.85
C ILE A 774 2.76 -6.47 32.19
N ASP A 775 1.65 -6.34 32.92
CA ASP A 775 0.56 -5.42 32.57
C ASP A 775 0.99 -4.00 32.99
N MET A 776 1.40 -3.22 31.98
CA MET A 776 1.92 -1.87 32.23
C MET A 776 0.84 -0.90 32.69
N ASP A 777 -0.38 -1.03 32.21
CA ASP A 777 -1.46 -0.14 32.62
C ASP A 777 -1.88 -0.41 34.07
N ALA A 778 -1.92 -1.67 34.48
CA ALA A 778 -2.10 -2.05 35.87
C ALA A 778 -0.97 -1.52 36.77
N LEU A 779 0.29 -1.62 36.33
CA LEU A 779 1.45 -1.14 37.08
C LEU A 779 1.46 0.40 37.17
N ILE A 780 1.18 1.11 36.08
CA ILE A 780 1.12 2.56 36.02
C ILE A 780 0.01 3.10 36.95
N SER A 781 -1.12 2.41 37.04
CA SER A 781 -2.22 2.81 37.94
C SER A 781 -1.82 2.82 39.42
N GLN A 782 -0.71 2.17 39.77
CA GLN A 782 -0.17 2.10 41.14
C GLN A 782 0.98 3.08 41.39
N MET A 783 1.36 3.89 40.38
CA MET A 783 2.39 4.92 40.55
C MET A 783 1.87 6.06 41.44
N SER A 784 2.75 6.61 42.26
CA SER A 784 2.42 7.80 43.03
C SER A 784 2.47 9.05 42.15
N GLU A 785 1.42 9.87 42.22
CA GLU A 785 1.43 11.20 41.59
C GLU A 785 2.28 12.23 42.37
N GLN A 786 2.64 11.89 43.60
CA GLN A 786 3.44 12.79 44.43
C GLN A 786 4.93 12.63 44.15
N PRO A 787 5.71 13.69 44.14
CA PRO A 787 7.15 13.63 44.07
C PRO A 787 7.73 12.77 45.22
N ILE A 788 8.83 12.06 44.90
CA ILE A 788 9.54 11.26 45.91
C ILE A 788 10.00 12.18 47.04
N GLN A 789 9.55 11.88 48.25
CA GLN A 789 9.97 12.58 49.44
C GLN A 789 11.18 11.89 50.06
N VAL A 790 12.28 12.59 50.17
CA VAL A 790 13.49 12.07 50.80
C VAL A 790 13.28 12.03 52.33
N LYS A 791 13.48 10.85 52.91
CA LYS A 791 13.53 10.73 54.36
C LYS A 791 14.84 11.35 54.90
N GLY A 792 14.73 12.08 56.00
CA GLY A 792 15.91 12.63 56.63
C GLY A 792 16.92 11.53 56.96
N VAL A 793 18.18 11.78 56.65
CA VAL A 793 19.29 10.86 57.03
C VAL A 793 19.63 11.05 58.50
N SER A 794 19.44 9.97 59.25
CA SER A 794 19.89 9.99 60.66
C SER A 794 21.41 10.00 60.76
N THR A 795 21.96 10.84 61.64
CA THR A 795 23.37 10.93 61.96
C THR A 795 23.78 10.00 63.11
N PHE A 796 22.83 9.29 63.72
CA PHE A 796 23.11 8.36 64.80
C PHE A 796 23.67 7.01 64.34
N PRO A 797 24.49 6.34 65.14
CA PRO A 797 25.10 5.04 64.80
C PRO A 797 24.07 3.95 64.56
N LEU A 798 24.42 3.04 63.68
CA LEU A 798 23.65 1.86 63.34
C LEU A 798 23.87 0.75 64.39
N ALA A 799 22.80 0.17 64.91
CA ALA A 799 22.84 -1.09 65.64
C ALA A 799 22.56 -2.28 64.71
N LYS A 800 23.28 -3.41 64.93
CA LYS A 800 23.17 -4.64 64.14
C LYS A 800 22.67 -5.76 65.03
N GLU A 801 21.66 -6.48 64.56
CA GLU A 801 21.14 -7.70 65.19
C GLU A 801 20.92 -8.76 64.13
N ASP A 802 21.30 -10.00 64.43
CA ASP A 802 21.05 -11.17 63.57
C ASP A 802 19.99 -12.07 64.24
N ILE A 803 19.06 -12.54 63.45
CA ILE A 803 17.97 -13.40 63.93
C ILE A 803 17.83 -14.61 63.00
N ALA A 804 17.95 -15.81 63.55
CA ALA A 804 17.67 -17.04 62.79
C ALA A 804 16.33 -17.64 63.27
N LEU A 805 15.38 -17.71 62.34
CA LEU A 805 14.01 -18.21 62.58
C LEU A 805 13.80 -19.56 61.91
N VAL A 806 13.39 -20.56 62.69
CA VAL A 806 12.95 -21.85 62.18
C VAL A 806 11.47 -21.74 61.83
N VAL A 807 11.15 -21.95 60.56
CA VAL A 807 9.81 -21.82 60.01
C VAL A 807 9.42 -23.03 59.16
N PRO A 808 8.13 -23.34 58.98
CA PRO A 808 7.72 -24.35 58.00
C PRO A 808 8.28 -24.05 56.62
N SER A 809 8.72 -25.08 55.88
CA SER A 809 9.38 -24.91 54.55
C SER A 809 8.46 -24.40 53.47
N ASP A 810 7.14 -24.51 53.63
CA ASP A 810 6.11 -23.99 52.71
C ASP A 810 5.91 -22.49 52.84
N ILE A 811 6.35 -21.85 53.93
CA ILE A 811 6.24 -20.38 54.10
C ILE A 811 7.28 -19.66 53.23
N PRO A 812 6.89 -18.77 52.32
CA PRO A 812 7.85 -18.01 51.53
C PRO A 812 8.77 -17.14 52.40
N ALA A 813 10.07 -17.10 52.08
CA ALA A 813 11.05 -16.27 52.81
C ALA A 813 10.67 -14.79 52.84
N SER A 814 10.06 -14.25 51.75
CA SER A 814 9.54 -12.89 51.66
C SER A 814 8.44 -12.62 52.71
N ARG A 815 7.64 -13.62 53.00
CA ARG A 815 6.60 -13.51 54.05
C ARG A 815 7.23 -13.44 55.46
N VAL A 816 8.26 -14.22 55.69
CA VAL A 816 9.03 -14.19 56.96
C VAL A 816 9.70 -12.83 57.11
N GLU A 817 10.39 -12.34 56.04
CA GLU A 817 11.00 -11.01 56.02
C GLU A 817 10.00 -9.90 56.37
N GLN A 818 8.82 -9.94 55.76
CA GLN A 818 7.73 -8.99 56.01
C GLN A 818 7.36 -8.96 57.51
N ILE A 819 7.21 -10.13 58.15
CA ILE A 819 6.85 -10.24 59.55
C ILE A 819 8.02 -9.79 60.47
N VAL A 820 9.28 -10.10 60.11
CA VAL A 820 10.47 -9.57 60.77
C VAL A 820 10.51 -8.04 60.73
N ARG A 821 10.33 -7.44 59.57
CA ARG A 821 10.27 -6.00 59.35
C ARG A 821 9.13 -5.33 60.15
N GLN A 822 7.95 -5.94 60.15
CA GLN A 822 6.83 -5.47 60.97
C GLN A 822 7.08 -5.60 62.49
N GLY A 823 7.82 -6.62 62.93
CA GLY A 823 8.22 -6.79 64.33
C GLY A 823 9.25 -5.76 64.75
N ALA A 824 10.21 -5.44 63.90
CA ALA A 824 11.23 -4.43 64.15
C ALA A 824 10.71 -2.99 64.09
N GLY A 825 9.56 -2.75 63.45
CA GLY A 825 8.86 -1.47 63.39
C GLY A 825 9.65 -0.36 62.71
N GLN A 826 9.51 0.87 63.19
CA GLN A 826 10.14 2.07 62.58
C GLN A 826 11.66 2.13 62.76
N LEU A 827 12.23 1.33 63.69
CA LEU A 827 13.66 1.29 63.88
C LEU A 827 14.40 0.49 62.84
N ALA A 828 13.74 -0.38 62.07
CA ALA A 828 14.34 -1.15 61.03
C ALA A 828 14.72 -0.30 59.79
N GLU A 829 16.00 0.00 59.62
CA GLU A 829 16.53 0.63 58.41
C GLU A 829 16.59 -0.40 57.29
N SER A 830 17.09 -1.62 57.53
CA SER A 830 17.02 -2.73 56.58
C SER A 830 16.86 -4.09 57.32
N VAL A 831 16.22 -5.02 56.57
CA VAL A 831 16.15 -6.44 56.92
C VAL A 831 16.61 -7.20 55.70
N THR A 832 17.64 -8.07 55.86
CA THR A 832 18.25 -8.80 54.75
C THR A 832 18.40 -10.27 55.14
N LEU A 833 17.85 -11.17 54.34
CA LEU A 833 18.07 -12.60 54.45
C LEU A 833 19.48 -12.88 53.95
N PHE A 834 20.34 -13.53 54.80
CA PHE A 834 21.71 -13.82 54.42
C PHE A 834 22.06 -15.30 54.49
N ASP A 835 21.27 -16.14 55.16
CA ASP A 835 21.49 -17.57 55.18
C ASP A 835 20.18 -18.37 55.26
N ILE A 836 20.16 -19.52 54.57
CA ILE A 836 19.08 -20.51 54.58
C ILE A 836 19.72 -21.86 54.93
N TYR A 837 19.23 -22.46 55.99
CA TYR A 837 19.72 -23.76 56.42
C TYR A 837 18.61 -24.80 56.47
N GLU A 838 18.85 -25.92 55.77
CA GLU A 838 17.99 -27.12 55.77
C GLU A 838 18.89 -28.32 56.10
N GLY A 839 18.74 -28.93 57.26
CA GLY A 839 19.59 -30.03 57.69
C GLY A 839 19.26 -30.52 59.10
N ASP A 840 20.07 -31.41 59.63
CA ASP A 840 19.80 -32.19 60.84
C ASP A 840 19.52 -31.38 62.15
N GLN A 841 19.79 -30.06 62.11
CA GLN A 841 19.53 -29.17 63.26
C GLN A 841 18.14 -28.45 63.17
N VAL A 842 17.33 -28.76 62.22
CA VAL A 842 15.96 -28.27 62.10
C VAL A 842 15.01 -29.44 61.89
N PRO A 843 13.77 -29.36 62.39
CA PRO A 843 12.81 -30.46 62.23
C PRO A 843 12.51 -30.72 60.74
N GLU A 844 12.18 -31.96 60.42
CA GLU A 844 11.72 -32.32 59.07
C GLU A 844 10.48 -31.47 58.69
N GLY A 845 10.47 -30.92 57.44
CA GLY A 845 9.44 -30.00 57.00
C GLY A 845 9.63 -28.53 57.43
N TYR A 846 10.74 -28.22 58.10
CA TYR A 846 11.11 -26.86 58.50
C TYR A 846 12.45 -26.45 57.87
N ARG A 847 12.72 -25.13 57.88
CA ARG A 847 13.99 -24.53 57.50
C ARG A 847 14.31 -23.35 58.39
N SER A 848 15.59 -23.06 58.58
CA SER A 848 16.05 -21.88 59.30
C SER A 848 16.39 -20.77 58.33
N LEU A 849 15.81 -19.59 58.55
CA LEU A 849 16.06 -18.36 57.76
C LEU A 849 16.76 -17.35 58.67
N ALA A 850 17.96 -16.96 58.33
CA ALA A 850 18.75 -15.99 59.10
C ALA A 850 18.68 -14.60 58.46
N PHE A 851 18.24 -13.62 59.23
CA PHE A 851 18.06 -12.24 58.81
C PHE A 851 19.00 -11.31 59.59
N ALA A 852 19.73 -10.46 58.85
CA ALA A 852 20.46 -9.33 59.38
C ALA A 852 19.54 -8.11 59.47
N LEU A 853 19.36 -7.59 60.68
CA LEU A 853 18.61 -6.37 60.94
C LEU A 853 19.58 -5.21 61.18
N ARG A 854 19.38 -4.14 60.45
CA ARG A 854 20.01 -2.86 60.69
C ARG A 854 19.00 -1.94 61.32
N LEU A 855 19.28 -1.52 62.55
CA LEU A 855 18.38 -0.72 63.38
C LEU A 855 18.96 0.67 63.59
N ARG A 856 18.18 1.70 63.46
CA ARG A 856 18.57 3.10 63.67
C ARG A 856 17.41 3.91 64.19
N ALA A 857 17.62 4.70 65.21
CA ALA A 857 16.69 5.72 65.68
C ALA A 857 16.96 7.04 64.97
N ALA A 858 15.90 7.88 64.82
CA ALA A 858 16.02 9.16 64.14
C ALA A 858 16.62 10.24 65.04
N ASP A 859 16.53 10.09 66.35
CA ASP A 859 16.73 11.13 67.37
C ASP A 859 17.76 10.77 68.46
N HIS A 860 18.25 9.48 68.53
CA HIS A 860 19.21 9.06 69.52
C HIS A 860 20.01 7.82 69.07
N THR A 861 21.07 7.51 69.84
CA THR A 861 21.84 6.25 69.63
C THR A 861 21.12 5.13 70.37
N LEU A 862 20.81 4.02 69.64
CA LEU A 862 20.18 2.84 70.25
C LEU A 862 21.06 2.19 71.29
N THR A 863 20.46 1.92 72.43
CA THR A 863 21.14 1.11 73.48
C THR A 863 21.03 -0.36 73.21
N ALA A 864 21.92 -1.21 73.78
CA ALA A 864 21.87 -2.67 73.72
C ALA A 864 20.50 -3.23 74.15
N LYS A 865 19.87 -2.57 75.16
CA LYS A 865 18.58 -2.99 75.68
C LYS A 865 17.45 -2.75 74.67
N GLU A 866 17.46 -1.63 73.96
CA GLU A 866 16.48 -1.32 72.89
C GLU A 866 16.62 -2.25 71.74
N SER A 867 17.86 -2.55 71.28
CA SER A 867 18.11 -3.51 70.20
C SER A 867 17.60 -4.92 70.58
N SER A 868 17.84 -5.37 71.81
CA SER A 868 17.36 -6.65 72.34
C SER A 868 15.84 -6.70 72.40
N GLN A 869 15.14 -5.58 72.79
CA GLN A 869 13.70 -5.50 72.80
C GLN A 869 13.13 -5.63 71.40
N VAL A 870 13.76 -5.03 70.40
CA VAL A 870 13.35 -5.16 68.99
C VAL A 870 13.47 -6.65 68.55
N ARG A 871 14.54 -7.31 68.89
CA ARG A 871 14.72 -8.74 68.60
C ARG A 871 13.64 -9.59 69.26
N GLU A 872 13.34 -9.34 70.53
CA GLU A 872 12.25 -10.02 71.24
C GLU A 872 10.88 -9.80 70.60
N GLN A 873 10.57 -8.57 70.19
CA GLN A 873 9.34 -8.23 69.51
C GLN A 873 9.25 -8.95 68.14
N VAL A 874 10.33 -9.03 67.38
CA VAL A 874 10.41 -9.75 66.12
C VAL A 874 10.11 -11.24 66.33
N VAL A 875 10.81 -11.85 67.29
CA VAL A 875 10.62 -13.28 67.60
C VAL A 875 9.19 -13.56 68.05
N ALA A 876 8.65 -12.75 68.96
CA ALA A 876 7.27 -12.90 69.47
C ALA A 876 6.22 -12.78 68.32
N LYS A 877 6.44 -11.80 67.44
CA LYS A 877 5.55 -11.62 66.31
C LYS A 877 5.67 -12.76 65.30
N ALA A 878 6.86 -13.19 64.95
CA ALA A 878 7.12 -14.32 64.05
C ALA A 878 6.53 -15.62 64.62
N SER A 879 6.69 -15.87 65.88
CA SER A 879 6.08 -17.01 66.56
C SER A 879 4.56 -16.97 66.52
N LYS A 880 3.97 -15.80 66.83
CA LYS A 880 2.51 -15.61 66.82
C LYS A 880 1.88 -15.76 65.43
N VAL A 881 2.50 -15.26 64.39
CA VAL A 881 1.93 -15.19 63.04
C VAL A 881 2.31 -16.40 62.17
N LEU A 882 3.53 -16.90 62.29
CA LEU A 882 4.09 -17.93 61.44
C LEU A 882 4.33 -19.25 62.14
N GLY A 883 4.13 -19.32 63.46
CA GLY A 883 4.55 -20.47 64.22
C GLY A 883 6.07 -20.66 64.32
N ALA A 884 6.83 -19.59 64.01
CA ALA A 884 8.27 -19.63 63.98
C ALA A 884 8.89 -19.77 65.38
N SER A 885 10.01 -20.43 65.46
CA SER A 885 10.84 -20.47 66.67
C SER A 885 12.25 -19.91 66.42
N LEU A 886 12.86 -19.33 67.43
CA LEU A 886 14.22 -18.86 67.35
C LEU A 886 15.13 -20.08 67.26
N ARG A 887 16.07 -20.14 66.33
CA ARG A 887 17.14 -21.15 66.32
C ARG A 887 18.13 -20.79 67.40
N ALA A 888 18.43 -21.79 68.26
CA ALA A 888 19.37 -21.66 69.36
C ALA A 888 20.82 -21.42 68.87
#